data_a4f8bfc3af56e4f4b521c7bcc60b288c
#
_entry.id   a4f8bfc3af56e4f4b521c7bcc60b288c
#
_cell.length_a   1.000
_cell.length_b   1.000
_cell.length_c   1.000
_cell.angle_alpha   90.00
_cell.angle_beta   90.00
_cell.angle_gamma   90.00
#
_symmetry.space_group_name_H-M   'P 1'
#
loop_
_entity.id
_entity.type
_entity.pdbx_description
1 polymer ?
#
loop_
_entity_poly.entity_id
_entity_poly.type
_entity_poly.pdbx_seq_one_letter_code
_entity_poly.pdbx_strand_id
1 'polypeptide(L)'
;MSLEFGREVTGRLDVAESREWLVTNGIGGFASGTVASTLTRRYHGLLVAALEPPLGRTLLVAKLEESLECRGEPRALSTNRWADRSIAPLGYRDVERFRLEGTTPVWTFAWRDVAVEKRVFMEPGANTTYVCYRLLRATDPVTVELRALVNYRDYHGTTRGAGWQMQVTPVAEGVRIVAFDGARPFVLLGRLEGTPTPAASAGGPGGPGLLPTSSMPGPSVEVRPAHAWYYGFRLAREEERGLDAQDDHLHAGTFRATLAQGHELTVVLSSEPAVSTAGAEAWQRRERHEAGVLAAWRRTSTGGERPPDWVRQLVLAADQFVVRRPLPGEPEGLTIIAGYPWFGDWGRDTMIALPGLTLTTGRPGHARRILSTFARFMDRGMLPNRFPDAGQAPEYNSVDATLWYVEAIRAYHAATEDDGLLKELYPVLAEMIRWHRQGTRHGIAEDPADGLLQAGEPGVQLTWMDARVGERVVTPRTGKAVEVNALWYNALRVMAAFASRVGRESEQWAGLADRVRTGFGRFWNEATGHLMDVIDGPDGADDRLRPNQLFAVSLSESPLSAARQRKVVNACARHLLTSVGLRSLDPRHPGYRGRYAGGPSERDSAYHQGTVWGWLLGPFALAYHRVYGDRETARGFLRPLAQQLVAYGVGSLGEIFDGDAPHAPRGTIAQAWTVAETLRAWTVLAP
;
A
#
# COMPACT_ATOMS: atom_id res chain seq x y z
N MET A 1 7.21 -14.98 13.20
CA MET A 1 6.66 -15.79 12.11
C MET A 1 7.49 -15.46 10.89
N SER A 2 8.22 -16.44 10.34
CA SER A 2 8.82 -16.27 9.02
C SER A 2 7.67 -16.29 8.02
N LEU A 3 7.54 -15.26 7.15
CA LEU A 3 6.58 -15.29 6.07
C LEU A 3 7.18 -16.13 4.94
N GLU A 4 6.85 -17.42 4.96
CA GLU A 4 7.46 -18.41 4.10
C GLU A 4 6.40 -19.39 3.58
N PHE A 5 6.54 -19.79 2.32
CA PHE A 5 5.70 -20.80 1.65
C PHE A 5 6.59 -21.89 1.06
N GLY A 6 6.21 -23.13 1.25
CA GLY A 6 6.75 -24.26 0.55
C GLY A 6 5.90 -24.65 -0.68
N ARG A 7 6.07 -25.89 -1.15
CA ARG A 7 5.42 -26.41 -2.35
C ARG A 7 3.90 -26.54 -2.25
N GLU A 8 3.34 -26.50 -1.04
CA GLU A 8 1.89 -26.43 -0.82
C GLU A 8 1.25 -25.16 -1.41
N VAL A 9 2.03 -24.09 -1.55
CA VAL A 9 1.66 -22.84 -2.21
C VAL A 9 2.33 -22.75 -3.58
N THR A 10 3.65 -22.84 -3.64
CA THR A 10 4.43 -22.55 -4.84
C THR A 10 4.20 -23.57 -5.94
N GLY A 11 3.89 -24.83 -5.60
CA GLY A 11 3.59 -25.90 -6.55
C GLY A 11 2.19 -25.83 -7.19
N ARG A 12 1.34 -24.92 -6.73
CA ARG A 12 -0.02 -24.71 -7.23
C ARG A 12 -0.15 -23.32 -7.85
N LEU A 13 -0.30 -23.26 -9.17
CA LEU A 13 -0.29 -21.99 -9.89
C LEU A 13 -1.38 -21.03 -9.42
N ASP A 14 -2.62 -21.52 -9.28
CA ASP A 14 -3.77 -20.74 -8.82
C ASP A 14 -3.54 -20.10 -7.43
N VAL A 15 -2.88 -20.84 -6.55
CA VAL A 15 -2.58 -20.43 -5.19
C VAL A 15 -1.40 -19.44 -5.18
N ALA A 16 -0.32 -19.74 -5.92
CA ALA A 16 0.87 -18.89 -5.99
C ALA A 16 0.59 -17.54 -6.68
N GLU A 17 -0.29 -17.50 -7.69
CA GLU A 17 -0.72 -16.27 -8.36
C GLU A 17 -1.65 -15.41 -7.51
N SER A 18 -2.34 -16.00 -6.55
CA SER A 18 -3.20 -15.24 -5.64
C SER A 18 -2.42 -14.49 -4.55
N ARG A 19 -1.13 -14.73 -4.44
CA ARG A 19 -0.23 -14.09 -3.47
C ARG A 19 0.70 -13.14 -4.21
N GLU A 20 0.53 -11.87 -3.92
CA GLU A 20 1.25 -10.78 -4.57
C GLU A 20 2.24 -10.14 -3.59
N TRP A 21 3.47 -9.94 -4.02
CA TRP A 21 4.50 -9.27 -3.24
C TRP A 21 4.67 -7.81 -3.67
N LEU A 22 5.20 -6.98 -2.78
CA LEU A 22 5.43 -5.56 -3.00
C LEU A 22 6.76 -5.13 -2.38
N VAL A 23 7.56 -4.39 -3.15
CA VAL A 23 8.73 -3.65 -2.67
C VAL A 23 8.61 -2.20 -3.12
N THR A 24 8.91 -1.25 -2.24
CA THR A 24 8.82 0.18 -2.52
C THR A 24 10.16 0.89 -2.31
N ASN A 25 10.31 2.06 -2.93
CA ASN A 25 11.54 2.85 -2.86
C ASN A 25 11.43 4.14 -2.02
N GLY A 26 10.27 4.44 -1.42
CA GLY A 26 10.07 5.65 -0.61
C GLY A 26 9.93 6.96 -1.41
N ILE A 27 9.79 6.89 -2.73
CA ILE A 27 9.52 8.05 -3.60
C ILE A 27 8.31 7.83 -4.54
N GLY A 28 7.50 6.79 -4.27
CA GLY A 28 6.31 6.46 -5.05
C GLY A 28 6.51 5.33 -6.07
N GLY A 29 7.75 5.01 -6.45
CA GLY A 29 8.07 3.86 -7.29
C GLY A 29 7.99 2.54 -6.52
N PHE A 30 7.75 1.44 -7.25
CA PHE A 30 7.62 0.12 -6.66
C PHE A 30 8.00 -1.00 -7.64
N ALA A 31 8.23 -2.20 -7.09
CA ALA A 31 8.23 -3.46 -7.79
C ALA A 31 7.17 -4.38 -7.18
N SER A 32 6.44 -5.10 -8.00
CA SER A 32 5.36 -6.00 -7.57
C SER A 32 5.15 -7.14 -8.57
N GLY A 33 4.69 -8.26 -8.08
CA GLY A 33 4.39 -9.43 -8.88
C GLY A 33 3.80 -10.55 -8.04
N THR A 34 3.62 -11.73 -8.64
CA THR A 34 3.11 -12.92 -7.94
C THR A 34 4.24 -13.83 -7.46
N VAL A 35 3.94 -14.68 -6.48
CA VAL A 35 4.86 -15.74 -6.03
C VAL A 35 5.21 -16.69 -7.18
N ALA A 36 4.28 -16.90 -8.14
CA ALA A 36 4.50 -17.70 -9.35
C ALA A 36 5.33 -17.00 -10.43
N SER A 37 5.73 -15.74 -10.23
CA SER A 37 6.41 -14.90 -11.23
C SER A 37 5.61 -14.64 -12.51
N THR A 38 4.27 -14.82 -12.50
CA THR A 38 3.35 -14.45 -13.58
C THR A 38 2.93 -12.99 -13.48
N LEU A 39 2.73 -12.34 -14.63
CA LEU A 39 2.08 -11.04 -14.72
C LEU A 39 0.56 -11.27 -14.75
N THR A 40 -0.14 -10.92 -13.68
CA THR A 40 -1.61 -11.04 -13.60
C THR A 40 -2.32 -9.70 -13.59
N ARG A 41 -1.58 -8.61 -13.32
CA ARG A 41 -2.06 -7.24 -13.33
C ARG A 41 -1.19 -6.36 -14.22
N ARG A 42 -1.77 -5.29 -14.77
CA ARG A 42 -1.02 -4.24 -15.48
C ARG A 42 0.02 -3.53 -14.60
N TYR A 43 -0.14 -3.63 -13.30
CA TYR A 43 0.72 -3.03 -12.27
C TYR A 43 1.89 -3.90 -11.86
N HIS A 44 1.96 -5.15 -12.32
CA HIS A 44 3.11 -6.01 -12.07
C HIS A 44 4.30 -5.57 -12.90
N GLY A 45 5.44 -5.44 -12.25
CA GLY A 45 6.69 -5.06 -12.85
C GLY A 45 7.85 -5.10 -11.86
N LEU A 46 9.05 -5.24 -12.39
CA LEU A 46 10.28 -5.16 -11.61
C LEU A 46 10.73 -3.70 -11.40
N LEU A 47 10.25 -2.77 -12.25
CA LEU A 47 10.46 -1.33 -12.07
C LEU A 47 9.24 -0.56 -12.58
N VAL A 48 8.39 -0.14 -11.67
CA VAL A 48 7.42 0.93 -11.87
C VAL A 48 8.00 2.18 -11.23
N ALA A 49 8.58 3.06 -12.05
CA ALA A 49 9.29 4.24 -11.59
C ALA A 49 8.33 5.41 -11.36
N ALA A 50 8.49 6.15 -10.28
CA ALA A 50 7.88 7.46 -10.11
C ALA A 50 8.79 8.50 -10.77
N LEU A 51 8.48 8.90 -12.00
CA LEU A 51 9.34 9.82 -12.78
C LEU A 51 9.24 11.27 -12.28
N GLU A 52 8.17 11.60 -11.59
CA GLU A 52 7.91 12.89 -10.92
C GLU A 52 7.45 12.62 -9.47
N PRO A 53 8.35 12.24 -8.55
CA PRO A 53 7.97 11.74 -7.22
C PRO A 53 6.94 12.60 -6.48
N PRO A 54 5.88 11.99 -5.90
CA PRO A 54 5.52 10.56 -5.95
C PRO A 54 4.66 10.18 -7.18
N LEU A 55 4.52 11.06 -8.14
CA LEU A 55 3.67 11.00 -9.33
C LEU A 55 4.41 10.44 -10.56
N GLY A 56 3.69 10.38 -11.70
CA GLY A 56 4.26 9.96 -12.97
C GLY A 56 4.70 8.50 -12.97
N ARG A 57 3.94 7.62 -12.29
CA ARG A 57 4.27 6.20 -12.20
C ARG A 57 4.21 5.51 -13.55
N THR A 58 5.38 5.07 -14.01
CA THR A 58 5.60 4.51 -15.36
C THR A 58 6.22 3.12 -15.24
N LEU A 59 5.62 2.12 -15.89
CA LEU A 59 6.22 0.80 -16.02
C LEU A 59 7.39 0.88 -16.99
N LEU A 60 8.60 0.64 -16.52
CA LEU A 60 9.84 0.61 -17.31
C LEU A 60 10.33 -0.82 -17.55
N VAL A 61 10.31 -1.67 -16.53
CA VAL A 61 10.70 -3.08 -16.65
C VAL A 61 9.60 -3.96 -16.09
N ALA A 62 9.01 -4.76 -16.97
CA ALA A 62 7.94 -5.66 -16.58
C ALA A 62 8.49 -6.92 -15.91
N LYS A 63 9.52 -7.54 -16.51
CA LYS A 63 9.95 -8.87 -16.11
C LYS A 63 11.34 -9.19 -16.65
N LEU A 64 12.04 -10.12 -16.01
CA LEU A 64 13.12 -10.90 -16.59
C LEU A 64 12.56 -12.28 -16.96
N GLU A 65 12.70 -12.70 -18.23
CA GLU A 65 12.47 -14.09 -18.63
C GLU A 65 13.73 -14.88 -18.30
N GLU A 66 13.60 -15.82 -17.39
CA GLU A 66 14.68 -16.46 -16.66
C GLU A 66 14.84 -17.89 -17.10
N SER A 67 16.06 -18.31 -17.43
CA SER A 67 16.41 -19.71 -17.68
C SER A 67 17.76 -20.05 -17.10
N LEU A 68 17.90 -21.30 -16.70
CA LEU A 68 19.16 -21.91 -16.26
C LEU A 68 19.57 -22.99 -17.24
N GLU A 69 20.87 -23.20 -17.39
CA GLU A 69 21.44 -24.32 -18.12
C GLU A 69 22.49 -24.99 -17.24
N CYS A 70 22.33 -26.27 -16.98
CA CYS A 70 23.31 -27.10 -16.30
C CYS A 70 23.53 -28.37 -17.08
N ARG A 71 24.81 -28.70 -17.40
CA ARG A 71 25.18 -29.89 -18.20
C ARG A 71 24.46 -29.96 -19.55
N GLY A 72 24.22 -28.80 -20.20
CA GLY A 72 23.51 -28.72 -21.48
C GLY A 72 22.00 -28.90 -21.41
N GLU A 73 21.42 -29.05 -20.21
CA GLU A 73 19.97 -29.12 -20.01
C GLU A 73 19.41 -27.76 -19.65
N PRO A 74 18.59 -27.14 -20.53
CA PRO A 74 17.94 -25.86 -20.22
C PRO A 74 16.73 -26.04 -19.28
N ARG A 75 16.55 -25.11 -18.34
CA ARG A 75 15.42 -25.06 -17.42
C ARG A 75 14.87 -23.64 -17.30
N ALA A 76 13.63 -23.43 -17.72
CA ALA A 76 12.97 -22.13 -17.55
C ALA A 76 12.49 -21.96 -16.09
N LEU A 77 12.79 -20.81 -15.49
CA LEU A 77 12.29 -20.42 -14.17
C LEU A 77 11.07 -19.51 -14.27
N SER A 78 10.85 -18.90 -15.41
CA SER A 78 9.71 -18.02 -15.66
C SER A 78 8.41 -18.79 -15.83
N THR A 79 7.30 -18.13 -15.53
CA THR A 79 5.96 -18.60 -15.83
C THR A 79 5.17 -17.49 -16.51
N ASN A 80 4.50 -17.79 -17.63
CA ASN A 80 3.68 -16.83 -18.37
C ASN A 80 2.30 -17.37 -18.68
N ARG A 81 1.32 -16.49 -18.69
CA ARG A 81 -0.01 -16.69 -19.26
C ARG A 81 -0.11 -15.94 -20.57
N TRP A 82 -0.59 -16.59 -21.61
CA TRP A 82 -0.71 -16.01 -22.95
C TRP A 82 -2.17 -15.73 -23.33
N ALA A 83 -2.37 -14.90 -24.33
CA ALA A 83 -3.70 -14.52 -24.80
C ALA A 83 -4.52 -15.70 -25.32
N ASP A 84 -3.88 -16.75 -25.85
CA ASP A 84 -4.50 -18.02 -26.27
C ASP A 84 -4.87 -18.91 -25.09
N ARG A 85 -4.70 -18.43 -23.86
CA ARG A 85 -4.90 -19.14 -22.58
C ARG A 85 -3.90 -20.24 -22.27
N SER A 86 -2.87 -20.40 -23.08
CA SER A 86 -1.75 -21.31 -22.76
C SER A 86 -0.95 -20.76 -21.57
N ILE A 87 -0.23 -21.66 -20.89
CA ILE A 87 0.67 -21.36 -19.79
C ILE A 87 2.02 -21.97 -20.15
N ALA A 88 3.00 -21.16 -20.49
CA ALA A 88 4.33 -21.59 -20.87
C ALA A 88 5.33 -20.42 -20.74
N PRO A 89 6.51 -20.67 -20.21
CA PRO A 89 6.96 -21.90 -19.55
C PRO A 89 6.29 -22.10 -18.18
N LEU A 90 6.63 -23.18 -17.48
CA LEU A 90 6.01 -23.58 -16.20
C LEU A 90 7.00 -23.54 -15.04
N GLY A 91 7.82 -22.48 -14.97
CA GLY A 91 8.89 -22.36 -13.98
C GLY A 91 8.43 -22.35 -12.51
N TYR A 92 7.17 -22.00 -12.24
CA TYR A 92 6.61 -22.08 -10.89
C TYR A 92 6.77 -23.47 -10.24
N ARG A 93 6.85 -24.53 -11.06
CA ARG A 93 7.02 -25.90 -10.59
C ARG A 93 8.36 -26.16 -9.92
N ASP A 94 9.34 -25.33 -10.20
CA ASP A 94 10.70 -25.45 -9.63
C ASP A 94 10.93 -24.50 -8.43
N VAL A 95 9.91 -23.70 -8.08
CA VAL A 95 9.96 -22.88 -6.86
C VAL A 95 9.78 -23.78 -5.65
N GLU A 96 10.89 -24.13 -5.01
CA GLU A 96 10.91 -24.95 -3.79
C GLU A 96 10.38 -24.15 -2.59
N ARG A 97 10.74 -22.87 -2.52
CA ARG A 97 10.41 -22.01 -1.40
C ARG A 97 10.31 -20.54 -1.85
N PHE A 98 9.34 -19.85 -1.28
CA PHE A 98 9.25 -18.38 -1.31
C PHE A 98 9.23 -17.86 0.12
N ARG A 99 9.97 -16.78 0.40
CA ARG A 99 9.93 -16.11 1.70
C ARG A 99 10.11 -14.59 1.57
N LEU A 100 9.72 -13.85 2.62
CA LEU A 100 10.12 -12.46 2.78
C LEU A 100 11.26 -12.35 3.79
N GLU A 101 12.34 -11.67 3.40
CA GLU A 101 13.39 -11.14 4.28
C GLU A 101 13.11 -9.64 4.50
N GLY A 102 12.50 -9.30 5.65
CA GLY A 102 11.93 -7.96 5.82
C GLY A 102 10.76 -7.72 4.86
N THR A 103 10.92 -6.83 3.89
CA THR A 103 9.98 -6.61 2.80
C THR A 103 10.46 -7.18 1.46
N THR A 104 11.62 -7.80 1.43
CA THR A 104 12.27 -8.30 0.21
C THR A 104 11.80 -9.72 -0.11
N PRO A 105 11.18 -9.96 -1.28
CA PRO A 105 10.81 -11.28 -1.74
C PRO A 105 12.05 -12.08 -2.19
N VAL A 106 12.08 -13.32 -1.75
CA VAL A 106 13.18 -14.26 -2.02
C VAL A 106 12.61 -15.60 -2.46
N TRP A 107 13.00 -16.05 -3.64
CA TRP A 107 12.67 -17.38 -4.18
C TRP A 107 13.87 -18.32 -4.06
N THR A 108 13.63 -19.55 -3.74
CA THR A 108 14.58 -20.65 -3.93
C THR A 108 14.01 -21.58 -5.01
N PHE A 109 14.68 -21.63 -6.13
CA PHE A 109 14.39 -22.61 -7.18
C PHE A 109 15.26 -23.83 -6.97
N ALA A 110 14.67 -25.02 -7.05
CA ALA A 110 15.41 -26.26 -6.88
C ALA A 110 14.98 -27.29 -7.95
N TRP A 111 15.98 -27.87 -8.56
CA TRP A 111 15.82 -28.88 -9.61
C TRP A 111 17.04 -29.79 -9.60
N ARG A 112 16.84 -31.10 -9.37
CA ARG A 112 17.89 -32.10 -9.16
C ARG A 112 18.89 -31.67 -8.06
N ASP A 113 20.20 -31.55 -8.40
CA ASP A 113 21.25 -31.08 -7.51
C ASP A 113 21.46 -29.56 -7.53
N VAL A 114 20.76 -28.85 -8.43
CA VAL A 114 20.85 -27.39 -8.56
C VAL A 114 19.86 -26.70 -7.61
N ALA A 115 20.34 -25.70 -6.89
CA ALA A 115 19.52 -24.75 -6.14
C ALA A 115 20.02 -23.33 -6.35
N VAL A 116 19.12 -22.44 -6.81
CA VAL A 116 19.39 -21.03 -7.08
C VAL A 116 18.43 -20.16 -6.28
N GLU A 117 18.95 -19.13 -5.62
CA GLU A 117 18.18 -18.11 -4.94
C GLU A 117 18.05 -16.88 -5.85
N LYS A 118 16.83 -16.35 -5.94
CA LYS A 118 16.52 -15.05 -6.55
C LYS A 118 16.02 -14.12 -5.47
N ARG A 119 16.50 -12.86 -5.49
CA ARG A 119 16.10 -11.79 -4.57
C ARG A 119 15.77 -10.53 -5.36
N VAL A 120 14.70 -9.82 -4.96
CA VAL A 120 14.30 -8.54 -5.59
C VAL A 120 14.14 -7.48 -4.52
N PHE A 121 14.86 -6.36 -4.64
CA PHE A 121 14.72 -5.23 -3.73
C PHE A 121 14.98 -3.90 -4.46
N MET A 122 14.52 -2.80 -3.87
CA MET A 122 14.72 -1.47 -4.41
C MET A 122 15.63 -0.63 -3.52
N GLU A 123 16.39 0.26 -4.17
CA GLU A 123 17.20 1.27 -3.49
C GLU A 123 16.28 2.28 -2.79
N PRO A 124 16.43 2.53 -1.48
CA PRO A 124 15.68 3.59 -0.82
C PRO A 124 15.98 4.96 -1.42
N GLY A 125 14.94 5.67 -1.83
CA GLY A 125 15.02 7.02 -2.38
C GLY A 125 15.39 7.13 -3.86
N ALA A 126 15.45 6.01 -4.61
CA ALA A 126 15.80 5.99 -6.03
C ALA A 126 14.91 5.04 -6.84
N ASN A 127 14.64 5.37 -8.11
CA ASN A 127 13.96 4.47 -9.05
C ASN A 127 14.93 3.41 -9.58
N THR A 128 15.41 2.57 -8.67
CA THR A 128 16.38 1.51 -8.96
C THR A 128 15.96 0.21 -8.28
N THR A 129 15.87 -0.85 -9.07
CA THR A 129 15.60 -2.22 -8.59
C THR A 129 16.82 -3.10 -8.83
N TYR A 130 17.16 -3.89 -7.84
CA TYR A 130 18.18 -4.93 -7.91
C TYR A 130 17.52 -6.29 -7.95
N VAL A 131 17.92 -7.13 -8.90
CA VAL A 131 17.52 -8.53 -9.01
C VAL A 131 18.79 -9.37 -8.93
N CYS A 132 18.94 -10.12 -7.84
CA CYS A 132 20.14 -10.89 -7.56
C CYS A 132 19.86 -12.39 -7.70
N TYR A 133 20.78 -13.12 -8.32
CA TYR A 133 20.74 -14.57 -8.49
C TYR A 133 22.00 -15.19 -7.88
N ARG A 134 21.82 -16.04 -6.89
CA ARG A 134 22.92 -16.70 -6.17
C ARG A 134 22.83 -18.21 -6.32
N LEU A 135 23.92 -18.84 -6.74
CA LEU A 135 24.00 -20.28 -6.76
C LEU A 135 24.24 -20.82 -5.35
N LEU A 136 23.23 -21.48 -4.80
CA LEU A 136 23.30 -22.07 -3.45
C LEU A 136 23.98 -23.44 -3.47
N ARG A 137 23.68 -24.25 -4.48
CA ARG A 137 24.16 -25.61 -4.65
C ARG A 137 24.09 -26.03 -6.11
N ALA A 138 25.16 -26.64 -6.60
CA ALA A 138 25.19 -27.43 -7.83
C ALA A 138 26.53 -28.22 -7.85
N THR A 139 26.55 -29.35 -8.53
CA THR A 139 27.78 -30.12 -8.75
C THR A 139 28.64 -29.46 -9.84
N ASP A 140 28.01 -28.89 -10.85
CA ASP A 140 28.66 -28.20 -11.97
C ASP A 140 28.24 -26.72 -12.04
N PRO A 141 29.04 -25.87 -12.70
CA PRO A 141 28.62 -24.48 -12.96
C PRO A 141 27.29 -24.40 -13.70
N VAL A 142 26.50 -23.40 -13.34
CA VAL A 142 25.17 -23.15 -13.91
C VAL A 142 25.19 -21.86 -14.74
N THR A 143 24.81 -21.93 -15.99
CA THR A 143 24.64 -20.73 -16.81
C THR A 143 23.24 -20.17 -16.61
N VAL A 144 23.17 -18.89 -16.23
CA VAL A 144 21.93 -18.11 -16.12
C VAL A 144 21.78 -17.26 -17.38
N GLU A 145 20.62 -17.32 -18.01
CA GLU A 145 20.22 -16.44 -19.11
C GLU A 145 18.95 -15.69 -18.74
N LEU A 146 19.00 -14.36 -18.81
CA LEU A 146 17.92 -13.45 -18.45
C LEU A 146 17.60 -12.56 -19.64
N ARG A 147 16.36 -12.63 -20.15
CA ARG A 147 15.87 -11.74 -21.20
C ARG A 147 15.03 -10.65 -20.56
N ALA A 148 15.49 -9.42 -20.68
CA ALA A 148 14.82 -8.28 -20.03
C ALA A 148 13.65 -7.78 -20.89
N LEU A 149 12.44 -7.85 -20.34
CA LEU A 149 11.20 -7.37 -20.97
C LEU A 149 10.86 -5.99 -20.43
N VAL A 150 10.91 -4.98 -21.28
CA VAL A 150 10.73 -3.57 -20.95
C VAL A 150 9.47 -2.99 -21.56
N ASN A 151 9.08 -1.84 -21.00
CA ASN A 151 7.97 -1.03 -21.48
C ASN A 151 8.28 0.46 -21.25
N TYR A 152 7.38 1.35 -21.60
CA TYR A 152 7.36 2.74 -21.17
C TYR A 152 5.92 3.26 -21.25
N ARG A 153 5.11 2.90 -20.26
CA ARG A 153 3.70 3.25 -20.24
C ARG A 153 3.25 3.72 -18.86
N ASP A 154 2.23 4.55 -18.85
CA ASP A 154 1.50 4.81 -17.61
C ASP A 154 1.09 3.48 -16.96
N TYR A 155 1.24 3.38 -15.65
CA TYR A 155 1.00 2.12 -14.92
C TYR A 155 -0.48 1.70 -14.92
N HIS A 156 -1.41 2.60 -15.20
CA HIS A 156 -2.83 2.30 -15.40
C HIS A 156 -3.17 1.77 -16.79
N GLY A 157 -2.26 1.92 -17.77
CA GLY A 157 -2.46 1.48 -19.14
C GLY A 157 -2.03 0.05 -19.42
N THR A 158 -2.16 -0.34 -20.69
CA THR A 158 -1.57 -1.53 -21.31
C THR A 158 -0.92 -1.13 -22.62
N THR A 159 0.01 -1.94 -23.13
CA THR A 159 0.73 -1.67 -24.37
C THR A 159 0.29 -2.64 -25.47
N ARG A 160 0.19 -2.10 -26.69
CA ARG A 160 0.19 -2.86 -27.93
C ARG A 160 1.45 -2.49 -28.70
N GLY A 161 2.40 -3.44 -28.78
CA GLY A 161 3.77 -3.17 -29.25
C GLY A 161 3.91 -2.98 -30.76
N ALA A 162 2.88 -3.26 -31.55
CA ALA A 162 2.94 -3.20 -32.99
C ALA A 162 3.38 -1.83 -33.55
N GLY A 163 4.52 -1.81 -34.26
CA GLY A 163 5.06 -0.59 -34.88
C GLY A 163 5.82 0.35 -33.95
N TRP A 164 5.86 0.10 -32.63
CA TRP A 164 6.62 0.95 -31.72
C TRP A 164 8.11 0.58 -31.73
N GLN A 165 8.95 1.59 -32.00
CA GLN A 165 10.40 1.48 -32.03
C GLN A 165 11.01 2.22 -30.85
N MET A 166 11.49 1.47 -29.85
CA MET A 166 12.33 2.02 -28.78
C MET A 166 13.79 1.96 -29.20
N GLN A 167 14.57 2.95 -28.84
CA GLN A 167 16.02 2.90 -29.04
C GLN A 167 16.65 2.05 -27.94
N VAL A 168 17.38 1.02 -28.33
CA VAL A 168 18.17 0.17 -27.45
C VAL A 168 19.63 0.28 -27.85
N THR A 169 20.46 0.83 -26.98
CA THR A 169 21.89 1.04 -27.24
C THR A 169 22.74 0.31 -26.21
N PRO A 170 23.84 -0.36 -26.64
CA PRO A 170 24.77 -0.96 -25.69
C PRO A 170 25.49 0.12 -24.88
N VAL A 171 25.70 -0.17 -23.60
CA VAL A 171 26.54 0.62 -22.69
C VAL A 171 27.49 -0.32 -21.93
N ALA A 172 28.42 0.24 -21.15
CA ALA A 172 29.25 -0.58 -20.28
C ALA A 172 28.37 -1.43 -19.32
N GLU A 173 28.61 -2.72 -19.30
CA GLU A 173 27.90 -3.71 -18.46
C GLU A 173 26.39 -3.86 -18.78
N GLY A 174 25.85 -3.27 -19.89
CA GLY A 174 24.40 -3.34 -20.10
C GLY A 174 23.86 -2.71 -21.37
N VAL A 175 22.58 -2.31 -21.27
CA VAL A 175 21.85 -1.60 -22.33
C VAL A 175 21.16 -0.37 -21.77
N ARG A 176 21.08 0.67 -22.59
CA ARG A 176 20.31 1.90 -22.33
C ARG A 176 19.12 1.95 -23.27
N ILE A 177 17.96 2.27 -22.72
CA ILE A 177 16.70 2.34 -23.46
C ILE A 177 16.17 3.78 -23.44
N VAL A 178 15.70 4.25 -24.61
CA VAL A 178 14.95 5.49 -24.81
C VAL A 178 13.68 5.12 -25.57
N ALA A 179 12.54 5.32 -24.95
CA ALA A 179 11.27 4.85 -25.48
C ALA A 179 10.78 5.70 -26.69
N PHE A 180 11.01 7.01 -26.64
CA PHE A 180 10.68 8.00 -27.66
C PHE A 180 11.47 9.29 -27.39
N ASP A 181 11.47 10.23 -28.32
CA ASP A 181 12.17 11.51 -28.17
C ASP A 181 11.61 12.30 -26.96
N GLY A 182 12.50 12.68 -26.04
CA GLY A 182 12.14 13.36 -24.80
C GLY A 182 11.77 12.44 -23.64
N ALA A 183 11.64 11.12 -23.85
CA ALA A 183 11.44 10.16 -22.75
C ALA A 183 12.67 10.12 -21.85
N ARG A 184 12.43 10.02 -20.51
CA ARG A 184 13.52 9.77 -19.57
C ARG A 184 14.17 8.42 -19.88
N PRO A 185 15.48 8.38 -20.16
CA PRO A 185 16.16 7.13 -20.43
C PRO A 185 16.26 6.28 -19.16
N PHE A 186 16.35 4.96 -19.35
CA PHE A 186 16.65 4.03 -18.29
C PHE A 186 17.66 2.99 -18.73
N VAL A 187 18.32 2.35 -17.78
CA VAL A 187 19.40 1.40 -18.01
C VAL A 187 19.11 0.04 -17.35
N LEU A 188 19.61 -1.00 -17.99
CA LEU A 188 19.68 -2.35 -17.46
C LEU A 188 21.16 -2.75 -17.45
N LEU A 189 21.72 -3.01 -16.27
CA LEU A 189 23.14 -3.33 -16.10
C LEU A 189 23.29 -4.69 -15.43
N GLY A 190 24.33 -5.45 -15.79
CA GLY A 190 24.60 -6.76 -15.21
C GLY A 190 26.01 -6.85 -14.63
N ARG A 191 26.14 -7.33 -13.40
CA ARG A 191 27.43 -7.55 -12.75
C ARG A 191 27.48 -8.92 -12.07
N LEU A 192 28.60 -9.62 -12.25
CA LEU A 192 28.89 -10.87 -11.58
C LEU A 192 29.93 -10.63 -10.49
N GLU A 193 29.59 -10.96 -9.25
CA GLU A 193 30.45 -10.81 -8.08
C GLU A 193 30.70 -12.17 -7.42
N GLY A 194 31.80 -12.29 -6.70
CA GLY A 194 32.18 -13.45 -5.92
C GLY A 194 33.55 -14.01 -6.29
N THR A 195 34.25 -14.53 -5.29
CA THR A 195 35.45 -15.36 -5.47
C THR A 195 35.03 -16.82 -5.48
N PRO A 196 35.43 -17.62 -6.49
CA PRO A 196 35.17 -19.06 -6.47
C PRO A 196 35.77 -19.65 -5.17
N THR A 197 34.94 -20.34 -4.38
CA THR A 197 35.44 -21.15 -3.29
C THR A 197 36.32 -22.23 -3.91
N PRO A 198 37.63 -22.36 -3.55
CA PRO A 198 38.46 -23.41 -4.08
C PRO A 198 37.75 -24.75 -3.82
N ALA A 199 37.54 -25.53 -4.86
CA ALA A 199 37.10 -26.92 -4.69
C ALA A 199 38.06 -27.59 -3.70
N ALA A 200 37.52 -28.22 -2.64
CA ALA A 200 38.33 -28.95 -1.68
C ALA A 200 39.18 -29.96 -2.45
N SER A 201 40.45 -29.66 -2.60
CA SER A 201 41.41 -30.57 -3.22
C SER A 201 41.47 -31.80 -2.37
N ALA A 202 40.99 -32.94 -2.87
CA ALA A 202 41.32 -34.23 -2.33
C ALA A 202 42.85 -34.33 -2.35
N GLY A 203 43.46 -34.31 -1.17
CA GLY A 203 44.89 -34.30 -1.01
C GLY A 203 45.53 -35.57 -1.56
N GLY A 204 46.40 -35.40 -2.55
CA GLY A 204 47.40 -36.38 -2.96
C GLY A 204 48.76 -35.69 -2.97
N PRO A 205 49.82 -36.34 -2.53
CA PRO A 205 51.12 -35.69 -2.35
C PRO A 205 51.92 -35.59 -3.65
N GLY A 206 52.40 -34.40 -3.95
CA GLY A 206 53.73 -34.13 -4.52
C GLY A 206 53.95 -34.41 -6.02
N GLY A 207 53.93 -33.38 -6.85
CA GLY A 207 54.63 -33.30 -8.12
C GLY A 207 55.05 -31.84 -8.40
N PRO A 208 56.26 -31.60 -9.01
CA PRO A 208 56.81 -30.24 -9.13
C PRO A 208 56.10 -29.42 -10.19
N GLY A 209 55.80 -28.21 -9.81
CA GLY A 209 55.52 -27.00 -10.51
C GLY A 209 55.36 -26.99 -12.04
N LEU A 210 54.09 -26.83 -12.47
CA LEU A 210 53.76 -26.16 -13.73
C LEU A 210 53.19 -24.78 -13.39
N LEU A 211 53.83 -23.75 -13.90
CA LEU A 211 53.35 -22.36 -13.82
C LEU A 211 51.95 -22.30 -14.45
N PRO A 212 50.99 -21.56 -13.85
CA PRO A 212 49.67 -21.37 -14.47
C PRO A 212 49.83 -20.47 -15.68
N THR A 213 49.81 -21.06 -16.85
CA THR A 213 49.63 -20.34 -18.12
C THR A 213 48.16 -20.12 -18.38
N SER A 214 47.83 -18.90 -18.66
CA SER A 214 46.55 -18.29 -19.02
C SER A 214 45.74 -17.76 -17.85
N SER A 215 45.73 -16.43 -17.73
CA SER A 215 44.70 -15.67 -17.02
C SER A 215 43.34 -15.99 -17.64
N MET A 216 42.58 -16.88 -17.02
CA MET A 216 41.15 -16.99 -17.32
C MET A 216 40.56 -15.60 -17.17
N PRO A 217 39.81 -15.08 -18.13
CA PRO A 217 39.08 -13.82 -17.95
C PRO A 217 38.26 -13.96 -16.66
N GLY A 218 38.30 -12.94 -15.80
CA GLY A 218 37.51 -12.91 -14.56
C GLY A 218 36.02 -13.14 -14.87
N PRO A 219 35.24 -13.53 -13.88
CA PRO A 219 33.81 -13.76 -14.06
C PRO A 219 33.14 -12.53 -14.69
N SER A 220 32.53 -12.69 -15.85
CA SER A 220 31.93 -11.59 -16.61
C SER A 220 30.50 -11.91 -16.99
N VAL A 221 29.69 -10.87 -17.16
CA VAL A 221 28.34 -10.95 -17.71
C VAL A 221 28.42 -10.63 -19.19
N GLU A 222 27.97 -11.55 -20.04
CA GLU A 222 27.76 -11.27 -21.45
C GLU A 222 26.42 -10.56 -21.63
N VAL A 223 26.42 -9.37 -22.24
CA VAL A 223 25.20 -8.60 -22.53
C VAL A 223 25.04 -8.47 -24.03
N ARG A 224 23.88 -8.91 -24.53
CA ARG A 224 23.51 -8.80 -25.94
C ARG A 224 22.27 -7.93 -26.06
N PRO A 225 22.36 -6.72 -26.69
CA PRO A 225 21.19 -5.94 -27.02
C PRO A 225 20.22 -6.74 -27.91
N ALA A 226 18.91 -6.52 -27.72
CA ALA A 226 17.86 -7.16 -28.47
C ALA A 226 16.76 -6.14 -28.81
N HIS A 227 15.94 -6.47 -29.80
CA HIS A 227 14.80 -5.63 -30.17
C HIS A 227 13.68 -6.52 -30.75
N ALA A 228 13.09 -7.36 -29.87
CA ALA A 228 12.03 -8.29 -30.25
C ALA A 228 10.83 -8.12 -29.33
N TRP A 229 9.65 -7.89 -29.89
CA TRP A 229 8.42 -7.80 -29.09
C TRP A 229 7.91 -9.19 -28.70
N TYR A 230 7.53 -9.30 -27.44
CA TYR A 230 6.75 -10.40 -26.90
C TYR A 230 5.30 -9.94 -26.77
N TYR A 231 4.39 -10.60 -27.47
CA TYR A 231 3.00 -10.19 -27.63
C TYR A 231 2.07 -11.04 -26.77
N GLY A 232 1.00 -10.40 -26.28
CA GLY A 232 -0.15 -11.09 -25.74
C GLY A 232 0.06 -11.73 -24.36
N PHE A 233 0.79 -11.08 -23.44
CA PHE A 233 0.72 -11.47 -22.03
C PHE A 233 -0.70 -11.29 -21.52
N ARG A 234 -1.28 -12.35 -20.93
CA ARG A 234 -2.64 -12.32 -20.39
C ARG A 234 -2.62 -11.94 -18.92
N LEU A 235 -3.25 -10.81 -18.61
CA LEU A 235 -3.39 -10.26 -17.26
C LEU A 235 -4.68 -10.79 -16.61
N ALA A 236 -4.62 -11.98 -16.00
CA ALA A 236 -5.81 -12.71 -15.55
C ALA A 236 -6.64 -11.93 -14.50
N ARG A 237 -6.00 -11.13 -13.63
CA ARG A 237 -6.71 -10.32 -12.64
C ARG A 237 -7.40 -9.10 -13.25
N GLU A 238 -6.87 -8.54 -14.35
CA GLU A 238 -7.55 -7.47 -15.09
C GLU A 238 -8.75 -8.02 -15.87
N GLU A 239 -8.62 -9.24 -16.45
CA GLU A 239 -9.74 -9.92 -17.10
C GLU A 239 -10.90 -10.19 -16.14
N GLU A 240 -10.61 -10.70 -14.91
CA GLU A 240 -11.61 -10.89 -13.85
C GLU A 240 -12.34 -9.59 -13.45
N ARG A 241 -11.67 -8.47 -13.63
CA ARG A 241 -12.19 -7.13 -13.33
C ARG A 241 -12.90 -6.47 -14.52
N GLY A 242 -13.00 -7.16 -15.66
CA GLY A 242 -13.61 -6.63 -16.88
C GLY A 242 -12.83 -5.48 -17.53
N LEU A 243 -11.50 -5.48 -17.35
CA LEU A 243 -10.60 -4.48 -17.90
C LEU A 243 -9.77 -5.06 -19.05
N ASP A 244 -9.05 -4.19 -19.80
CA ASP A 244 -8.10 -4.68 -20.82
C ASP A 244 -7.05 -5.58 -20.15
N ALA A 245 -6.98 -6.80 -20.65
CA ALA A 245 -6.27 -7.91 -20.02
C ALA A 245 -5.10 -8.43 -20.85
N GLN A 246 -4.61 -7.66 -21.82
CA GLN A 246 -3.45 -8.04 -22.63
C GLN A 246 -2.39 -6.94 -22.62
N ASP A 247 -1.13 -7.33 -22.53
CA ASP A 247 0.02 -6.43 -22.56
C ASP A 247 1.14 -7.01 -23.41
N ASP A 248 1.89 -6.13 -24.06
CA ASP A 248 3.04 -6.50 -24.89
C ASP A 248 4.30 -5.86 -24.29
N HIS A 249 5.44 -6.55 -24.38
CA HIS A 249 6.71 -6.08 -23.83
C HIS A 249 7.85 -6.26 -24.83
N LEU A 250 8.76 -5.28 -24.87
CA LEU A 250 9.96 -5.35 -25.70
C LEU A 250 11.07 -6.11 -24.97
N HIS A 251 11.62 -7.16 -25.57
CA HIS A 251 12.89 -7.74 -25.19
C HIS A 251 14.01 -6.80 -25.62
N ALA A 252 14.61 -6.11 -24.65
CA ALA A 252 15.63 -5.07 -24.89
C ALA A 252 17.06 -5.59 -24.76
N GLY A 253 17.27 -6.71 -24.09
CA GLY A 253 18.61 -7.28 -23.94
C GLY A 253 18.62 -8.60 -23.19
N THR A 254 19.63 -9.41 -23.49
CA THR A 254 19.90 -10.69 -22.82
C THR A 254 21.18 -10.56 -21.99
N PHE A 255 21.09 -10.96 -20.72
CA PHE A 255 22.22 -11.08 -19.80
C PHE A 255 22.53 -12.55 -19.60
N ARG A 256 23.79 -12.96 -19.83
CA ARG A 256 24.23 -14.35 -19.67
C ARG A 256 25.46 -14.40 -18.79
N ALA A 257 25.45 -15.24 -17.78
CA ALA A 257 26.56 -15.44 -16.87
C ALA A 257 26.63 -16.88 -16.39
N THR A 258 27.84 -17.40 -16.15
CA THR A 258 28.05 -18.71 -15.56
C THR A 258 28.35 -18.55 -14.07
N LEU A 259 27.51 -19.13 -13.23
CA LEU A 259 27.61 -19.11 -11.79
C LEU A 259 28.35 -20.38 -11.31
N ALA A 260 29.38 -20.18 -10.53
CA ALA A 260 29.93 -21.19 -9.61
C ALA A 260 29.39 -20.95 -8.20
N GLN A 261 29.53 -21.92 -7.32
CA GLN A 261 29.10 -21.76 -5.94
C GLN A 261 29.81 -20.56 -5.27
N GLY A 262 29.00 -19.66 -4.66
CA GLY A 262 29.50 -18.42 -4.07
C GLY A 262 29.45 -17.22 -5.03
N HIS A 263 29.15 -17.42 -6.32
CA HIS A 263 28.89 -16.30 -7.25
C HIS A 263 27.47 -15.77 -7.11
N GLU A 264 27.34 -14.45 -7.26
CA GLU A 264 26.05 -13.74 -7.35
C GLU A 264 26.02 -12.88 -8.60
N LEU A 265 25.02 -13.11 -9.47
CA LEU A 265 24.69 -12.25 -10.59
C LEU A 265 23.67 -11.19 -10.14
N THR A 266 24.03 -9.93 -10.23
CA THR A 266 23.14 -8.79 -9.99
C THR A 266 22.75 -8.15 -11.32
N VAL A 267 21.44 -8.01 -11.57
CA VAL A 267 20.89 -7.17 -12.64
C VAL A 267 20.25 -5.94 -12.01
N VAL A 268 20.67 -4.77 -12.46
CA VAL A 268 20.23 -3.47 -11.97
C VAL A 268 19.36 -2.80 -13.02
N LEU A 269 18.16 -2.40 -12.62
CA LEU A 269 17.13 -1.77 -13.43
C LEU A 269 16.93 -0.36 -12.90
N SER A 270 17.26 0.70 -13.68
CA SER A 270 17.27 2.06 -13.12
C SER A 270 16.94 3.14 -14.13
N SER A 271 16.17 4.16 -13.69
CA SER A 271 15.98 5.42 -14.40
C SER A 271 16.83 6.57 -13.82
N GLU A 272 17.73 6.26 -12.90
CA GLU A 272 18.63 7.25 -12.33
C GLU A 272 19.82 7.54 -13.25
N PRO A 273 20.32 8.78 -13.26
CA PRO A 273 21.43 9.16 -14.16
C PRO A 273 22.76 8.49 -13.79
N ALA A 274 22.93 8.11 -12.54
CA ALA A 274 24.09 7.37 -12.04
C ALA A 274 23.63 6.26 -11.10
N VAL A 275 24.06 5.04 -11.36
CA VAL A 275 23.65 3.87 -10.58
C VAL A 275 24.85 2.98 -10.29
N SER A 276 24.89 2.42 -9.07
CA SER A 276 25.88 1.43 -8.67
C SER A 276 25.40 0.03 -9.06
N THR A 277 26.31 -0.78 -9.61
CA THR A 277 26.04 -2.20 -9.89
C THR A 277 26.43 -3.11 -8.71
N ALA A 278 26.95 -2.57 -7.60
CA ALA A 278 27.34 -3.32 -6.40
C ALA A 278 26.10 -3.79 -5.61
N GLY A 279 25.59 -4.96 -5.95
CA GLY A 279 24.38 -5.54 -5.36
C GLY A 279 24.48 -5.79 -3.86
N ALA A 280 25.61 -6.30 -3.38
CA ALA A 280 25.84 -6.55 -1.97
C ALA A 280 25.79 -5.29 -1.11
N GLU A 281 26.37 -4.17 -1.58
CA GLU A 281 26.32 -2.89 -0.86
C GLU A 281 24.89 -2.30 -0.85
N ALA A 282 24.19 -2.40 -1.97
CA ALA A 282 22.80 -1.97 -2.08
C ALA A 282 21.89 -2.76 -1.12
N TRP A 283 22.10 -4.07 -1.03
CA TRP A 283 21.43 -4.93 -0.06
C TRP A 283 21.68 -4.47 1.39
N GLN A 284 22.91 -4.19 1.75
CA GLN A 284 23.25 -3.67 3.08
C GLN A 284 22.58 -2.30 3.37
N ARG A 285 22.42 -1.44 2.36
CA ARG A 285 21.67 -0.18 2.53
C ARG A 285 20.19 -0.46 2.83
N ARG A 286 19.58 -1.41 2.12
CA ARG A 286 18.20 -1.83 2.38
C ARG A 286 18.03 -2.42 3.78
N GLU A 287 18.90 -3.33 4.19
CA GLU A 287 18.86 -3.90 5.54
C GLU A 287 19.01 -2.85 6.63
N ARG A 288 19.92 -1.88 6.46
CA ARG A 288 20.12 -0.77 7.40
C ARG A 288 18.86 0.12 7.47
N HIS A 289 18.20 0.38 6.36
CA HIS A 289 16.95 1.14 6.32
C HIS A 289 15.88 0.42 7.15
N GLU A 290 15.61 -0.84 6.90
CA GLU A 290 14.60 -1.64 7.61
C GLU A 290 14.93 -1.79 9.11
N ALA A 291 16.21 -2.02 9.43
CA ALA A 291 16.68 -2.05 10.81
C ALA A 291 16.43 -0.71 11.53
N GLY A 292 16.64 0.41 10.83
CA GLY A 292 16.35 1.76 11.31
C GLY A 292 14.86 1.98 11.63
N VAL A 293 13.97 1.53 10.74
CA VAL A 293 12.50 1.56 10.94
C VAL A 293 12.12 0.78 12.20
N LEU A 294 12.62 -0.44 12.33
CA LEU A 294 12.33 -1.29 13.49
C LEU A 294 12.94 -0.73 14.79
N ALA A 295 14.11 -0.10 14.71
CA ALA A 295 14.73 0.54 15.87
C ALA A 295 13.94 1.78 16.33
N ALA A 296 13.40 2.56 15.39
CA ALA A 296 12.51 3.67 15.72
C ALA A 296 11.26 3.19 16.48
N TRP A 297 10.60 2.17 15.94
CA TRP A 297 9.43 1.57 16.57
C TRP A 297 9.70 1.02 17.98
N ARG A 298 10.83 0.30 18.18
CA ARG A 298 11.18 -0.25 19.50
C ARG A 298 11.33 0.81 20.58
N ARG A 299 11.69 2.04 20.23
CA ARG A 299 11.78 3.16 21.19
C ARG A 299 10.42 3.63 21.71
N THR A 300 9.33 3.36 20.99
CA THR A 300 7.96 3.69 21.44
C THR A 300 7.32 2.59 22.28
N SER A 301 7.89 1.38 22.25
CA SER A 301 7.36 0.24 23.03
C SER A 301 7.76 0.37 24.48
N THR A 302 6.84 0.81 25.34
CA THR A 302 7.06 0.98 26.79
C THR A 302 6.71 -0.27 27.63
N GLY A 303 6.18 -1.33 27.00
CA GLY A 303 5.75 -2.56 27.67
C GLY A 303 6.79 -3.69 27.57
N GLY A 304 6.89 -4.52 28.63
CA GLY A 304 7.81 -5.65 28.71
C GLY A 304 7.45 -6.86 27.82
N GLU A 305 6.29 -6.87 27.18
CA GLU A 305 5.87 -7.96 26.27
C GLU A 305 6.50 -7.79 24.89
N ARG A 306 7.17 -8.84 24.41
CA ARG A 306 7.68 -8.87 23.03
C ARG A 306 6.48 -8.95 22.06
N PRO A 307 6.29 -7.94 21.16
CA PRO A 307 5.21 -7.98 20.20
C PRO A 307 5.34 -9.20 19.26
N PRO A 308 4.21 -9.78 18.83
CA PRO A 308 4.23 -10.87 17.84
C PRO A 308 4.93 -10.46 16.54
N ASP A 309 5.56 -11.43 15.86
CA ASP A 309 6.31 -11.18 14.62
C ASP A 309 5.45 -10.56 13.50
N TRP A 310 4.14 -10.85 13.44
CA TRP A 310 3.25 -10.24 12.47
C TRP A 310 3.09 -8.72 12.67
N VAL A 311 3.17 -8.23 13.90
CA VAL A 311 3.16 -6.78 14.19
C VAL A 311 4.46 -6.13 13.70
N ARG A 312 5.59 -6.79 13.93
CA ARG A 312 6.89 -6.36 13.37
C ARG A 312 6.84 -6.25 11.85
N GLN A 313 6.18 -7.21 11.18
CA GLN A 313 6.01 -7.17 9.73
C GLN A 313 5.13 -5.98 9.30
N LEU A 314 4.07 -5.68 10.04
CA LEU A 314 3.23 -4.52 9.76
C LEU A 314 3.97 -3.18 9.93
N VAL A 315 4.93 -3.10 10.86
CA VAL A 315 5.78 -1.91 11.02
C VAL A 315 6.65 -1.68 9.77
N LEU A 316 7.18 -2.74 9.17
CA LEU A 316 7.90 -2.65 7.89
C LEU A 316 6.94 -2.30 6.74
N ALA A 317 5.75 -2.89 6.72
CA ALA A 317 4.71 -2.55 5.74
C ALA A 317 4.27 -1.08 5.87
N ALA A 318 4.20 -0.53 7.09
CA ALA A 318 3.86 0.88 7.31
C ALA A 318 4.85 1.86 6.66
N ASP A 319 6.13 1.48 6.59
CA ASP A 319 7.15 2.30 5.94
C ASP A 319 6.95 2.41 4.43
N GLN A 320 6.41 1.36 3.79
CA GLN A 320 6.20 1.30 2.35
C GLN A 320 5.24 2.37 1.82
N PHE A 321 4.35 2.90 2.66
CA PHE A 321 3.36 3.91 2.26
C PHE A 321 3.85 5.35 2.41
N VAL A 322 4.89 5.60 3.22
CA VAL A 322 5.42 6.95 3.44
C VAL A 322 6.41 7.29 2.33
N VAL A 323 6.12 8.32 1.54
CA VAL A 323 6.92 8.68 0.38
C VAL A 323 7.27 10.16 0.36
N ARG A 324 8.40 10.51 -0.27
CA ARG A 324 8.78 11.89 -0.51
C ARG A 324 7.80 12.55 -1.49
N ARG A 325 7.44 13.79 -1.16
CA ARG A 325 6.66 14.71 -2.00
C ARG A 325 7.36 16.06 -2.04
N PRO A 326 8.35 16.25 -2.90
CA PRO A 326 9.04 17.52 -3.02
C PRO A 326 8.09 18.64 -3.45
N LEU A 327 8.16 19.79 -2.78
CA LEU A 327 7.42 20.99 -3.11
C LEU A 327 8.38 22.17 -3.26
N PRO A 328 8.03 23.24 -4.00
CA PRO A 328 8.79 24.47 -4.02
C PRO A 328 9.00 25.01 -2.60
N GLY A 329 10.26 25.13 -2.19
CA GLY A 329 10.65 25.55 -0.84
C GLY A 329 10.59 24.46 0.24
N GLU A 330 10.21 23.22 -0.10
CA GLU A 330 10.16 22.08 0.81
C GLU A 330 10.55 20.78 0.09
N PRO A 331 11.83 20.60 -0.26
CA PRO A 331 12.30 19.43 -1.00
C PRO A 331 12.15 18.12 -0.21
N GLU A 332 12.04 18.20 1.11
CA GLU A 332 11.89 17.08 2.05
C GLU A 332 10.43 16.81 2.46
N GLY A 333 9.45 17.40 1.75
CA GLY A 333 8.03 17.13 1.97
C GLY A 333 7.71 15.65 1.89
N LEU A 334 6.73 15.21 2.66
CA LEU A 334 6.27 13.81 2.73
C LEU A 334 4.77 13.72 2.51
N THR A 335 4.34 12.58 2.00
CA THR A 335 2.94 12.19 1.89
C THR A 335 2.77 10.69 2.15
N ILE A 336 1.53 10.21 2.08
CA ILE A 336 1.18 8.79 2.21
C ILE A 336 0.47 8.32 0.95
N ILE A 337 0.98 7.26 0.33
CA ILE A 337 0.27 6.52 -0.71
C ILE A 337 -0.86 5.73 -0.06
N ALA A 338 -2.10 5.93 -0.52
CA ALA A 338 -3.29 5.32 0.07
C ALA A 338 -3.30 3.78 -0.07
N GLY A 339 -2.79 3.26 -1.20
CA GLY A 339 -2.71 1.83 -1.41
C GLY A 339 -2.00 1.43 -2.70
N TYR A 340 -1.22 0.35 -2.61
CA TYR A 340 -0.56 -0.25 -3.76
C TYR A 340 -1.38 -1.41 -4.33
N PRO A 341 -1.39 -1.57 -5.68
CA PRO A 341 -0.52 -0.87 -6.61
C PRO A 341 -1.11 0.39 -7.27
N TRP A 342 -2.41 0.73 -7.10
CA TRP A 342 -3.03 1.72 -7.98
C TRP A 342 -3.45 3.06 -7.37
N PHE A 343 -3.49 3.21 -6.05
CA PHE A 343 -3.79 4.51 -5.46
C PHE A 343 -2.57 5.44 -5.41
N GLY A 344 -2.83 6.73 -5.52
CA GLY A 344 -1.90 7.81 -5.24
C GLY A 344 -1.97 8.28 -3.79
N ASP A 345 -1.67 9.55 -3.57
CA ASP A 345 -1.84 10.20 -2.27
C ASP A 345 -3.21 10.87 -2.18
N TRP A 346 -3.99 10.37 -1.22
CA TRP A 346 -5.34 10.83 -0.93
C TRP A 346 -5.38 11.47 0.46
N GLY A 347 -6.04 12.66 0.55
CA GLY A 347 -6.06 13.42 1.80
C GLY A 347 -6.75 12.70 2.94
N ARG A 348 -7.92 12.12 2.72
CA ARG A 348 -8.65 11.33 3.72
C ARG A 348 -7.80 10.18 4.24
N ASP A 349 -7.29 9.37 3.33
CA ASP A 349 -6.49 8.18 3.64
C ASP A 349 -5.22 8.55 4.38
N THR A 350 -4.56 9.63 3.96
CA THR A 350 -3.37 10.17 4.62
C THR A 350 -3.67 10.54 6.07
N MET A 351 -4.76 11.28 6.34
CA MET A 351 -5.06 11.76 7.68
C MET A 351 -5.50 10.64 8.62
N ILE A 352 -6.26 9.67 8.13
CA ILE A 352 -6.63 8.46 8.90
C ILE A 352 -5.40 7.60 9.19
N ALA A 353 -4.55 7.40 8.18
CA ALA A 353 -3.40 6.50 8.29
C ALA A 353 -2.22 7.11 9.06
N LEU A 354 -2.06 8.44 9.07
CA LEU A 354 -0.89 9.12 9.64
C LEU A 354 -0.53 8.68 11.05
N PRO A 355 -1.45 8.62 12.04
CA PRO A 355 -1.09 8.22 13.40
C PRO A 355 -0.50 6.80 13.46
N GLY A 356 -1.11 5.85 12.77
CA GLY A 356 -0.67 4.44 12.75
C GLY A 356 0.63 4.22 12.01
N LEU A 357 0.84 4.90 10.87
CA LEU A 357 2.04 4.71 10.05
C LEU A 357 3.26 5.46 10.57
N THR A 358 3.07 6.55 11.35
CA THR A 358 4.17 7.41 11.78
C THR A 358 4.36 7.46 13.28
N LEU A 359 3.36 7.88 14.05
CA LEU A 359 3.47 8.03 15.51
C LEU A 359 3.66 6.67 16.19
N THR A 360 2.83 5.70 15.84
CA THR A 360 2.91 4.33 16.35
C THR A 360 4.24 3.65 16.01
N THR A 361 4.84 4.00 14.88
CA THR A 361 6.14 3.45 14.44
C THR A 361 7.34 4.27 14.89
N GLY A 362 7.16 5.26 15.78
CA GLY A 362 8.24 6.05 16.38
C GLY A 362 8.87 7.08 15.45
N ARG A 363 8.11 7.60 14.50
CA ARG A 363 8.55 8.56 13.48
C ARG A 363 7.75 9.87 13.50
N PRO A 364 7.65 10.59 14.65
CA PRO A 364 6.86 11.81 14.75
C PRO A 364 7.34 12.92 13.80
N GLY A 365 8.62 12.96 13.44
CA GLY A 365 9.14 13.89 12.44
C GLY A 365 8.52 13.71 11.05
N HIS A 366 8.13 12.48 10.66
CA HIS A 366 7.39 12.25 9.42
C HIS A 366 5.96 12.81 9.53
N ALA A 367 5.27 12.57 10.65
CA ALA A 367 3.96 13.14 10.90
C ALA A 367 3.97 14.67 10.81
N ARG A 368 4.94 15.34 11.47
CA ARG A 368 5.10 16.79 11.41
C ARG A 368 5.20 17.29 9.97
N ARG A 369 6.08 16.69 9.15
CA ARG A 369 6.27 17.09 7.75
C ARG A 369 4.99 16.90 6.93
N ILE A 370 4.30 15.75 7.06
CA ILE A 370 3.05 15.50 6.35
C ILE A 370 1.99 16.54 6.73
N LEU A 371 1.80 16.81 8.01
CA LEU A 371 0.83 17.80 8.49
C LEU A 371 1.15 19.21 7.96
N SER A 372 2.41 19.64 8.01
CA SER A 372 2.84 20.94 7.45
C SER A 372 2.67 20.99 5.93
N THR A 373 2.99 19.90 5.21
CA THR A 373 2.81 19.81 3.76
C THR A 373 1.34 20.02 3.38
N PHE A 374 0.41 19.31 4.03
CA PHE A 374 -1.01 19.40 3.72
C PHE A 374 -1.63 20.76 4.09
N ALA A 375 -1.15 21.43 5.14
CA ALA A 375 -1.60 22.78 5.49
C ALA A 375 -1.46 23.79 4.34
N ARG A 376 -0.43 23.64 3.49
CA ARG A 376 -0.17 24.51 2.33
C ARG A 376 -1.20 24.38 1.21
N PHE A 377 -1.95 23.27 1.19
CA PHE A 377 -2.99 23.01 0.20
C PHE A 377 -4.40 23.27 0.72
N MET A 378 -4.52 23.85 1.93
CA MET A 378 -5.83 24.24 2.45
C MET A 378 -6.41 25.35 1.58
N ASP A 379 -7.60 25.12 1.01
CA ASP A 379 -8.29 26.10 0.21
C ASP A 379 -9.78 26.17 0.55
N ARG A 380 -10.25 27.36 0.94
CA ARG A 380 -11.61 27.61 1.43
C ARG A 380 -12.03 26.63 2.53
N GLY A 381 -11.14 26.37 3.46
CA GLY A 381 -11.37 25.47 4.59
C GLY A 381 -11.41 23.98 4.25
N MET A 382 -11.00 23.57 3.07
CA MET A 382 -10.96 22.16 2.66
C MET A 382 -9.54 21.72 2.35
N LEU A 383 -9.20 20.50 2.75
CA LEU A 383 -8.03 19.77 2.26
C LEU A 383 -8.34 19.10 0.92
N PRO A 384 -7.36 18.96 0.03
CA PRO A 384 -7.53 18.14 -1.16
C PRO A 384 -7.83 16.69 -0.78
N ASN A 385 -8.82 16.13 -1.44
CA ASN A 385 -9.11 14.71 -1.34
C ASN A 385 -8.14 13.87 -2.16
N ARG A 386 -7.70 14.40 -3.31
CA ARG A 386 -6.80 13.71 -4.22
C ARG A 386 -5.81 14.69 -4.87
N PHE A 387 -4.57 14.21 -5.04
CA PHE A 387 -3.58 14.82 -5.90
C PHE A 387 -3.45 13.95 -7.16
N PRO A 388 -3.95 14.41 -8.34
CA PRO A 388 -3.90 13.62 -9.56
C PRO A 388 -2.48 13.32 -10.03
N ASP A 389 -2.23 12.12 -10.55
CA ASP A 389 -0.91 11.64 -10.97
C ASP A 389 -0.32 12.43 -12.15
N ALA A 390 -1.14 13.07 -12.96
CA ALA A 390 -0.72 13.83 -14.14
C ALA A 390 -0.44 15.32 -13.90
N GLY A 391 -0.20 15.74 -12.65
CA GLY A 391 0.11 17.13 -12.31
C GLY A 391 -1.06 18.12 -12.45
N GLN A 392 -2.28 17.62 -12.52
CA GLN A 392 -3.51 18.44 -12.53
C GLN A 392 -3.71 19.10 -11.17
N ALA A 393 -4.62 20.10 -11.12
CA ALA A 393 -4.97 20.78 -9.87
C ALA A 393 -5.54 19.77 -8.83
N PRO A 394 -5.27 19.98 -7.53
CA PRO A 394 -5.83 19.15 -6.45
C PRO A 394 -7.36 19.15 -6.47
N GLU A 395 -7.98 18.01 -6.16
CA GLU A 395 -9.43 17.83 -6.11
C GLU A 395 -9.95 18.06 -4.69
N TYR A 396 -10.96 18.94 -4.52
CA TYR A 396 -11.54 19.30 -3.21
C TYR A 396 -12.97 18.78 -3.08
N ASN A 397 -13.16 17.47 -3.15
CA ASN A 397 -14.45 16.79 -3.15
C ASN A 397 -14.61 15.84 -1.95
N SER A 398 -14.25 16.29 -0.75
CA SER A 398 -14.38 15.52 0.49
C SER A 398 -14.80 16.41 1.64
N VAL A 399 -15.81 16.00 2.41
CA VAL A 399 -16.25 16.70 3.63
C VAL A 399 -15.48 16.24 4.87
N ASP A 400 -14.99 15.02 4.87
CA ASP A 400 -14.40 14.37 6.04
C ASP A 400 -12.87 14.46 6.12
N ALA A 401 -12.16 14.58 4.98
CA ALA A 401 -10.69 14.67 4.97
C ALA A 401 -10.17 15.81 5.86
N THR A 402 -10.81 16.96 5.82
CA THR A 402 -10.45 18.14 6.61
C THR A 402 -10.70 17.92 8.12
N LEU A 403 -11.77 17.22 8.46
CA LEU A 403 -12.09 16.89 9.85
C LEU A 403 -11.12 15.83 10.42
N TRP A 404 -10.71 14.87 9.60
CA TRP A 404 -9.65 13.91 9.94
C TRP A 404 -8.29 14.60 10.13
N TYR A 405 -8.01 15.70 9.45
CA TYR A 405 -6.80 16.49 9.66
C TYR A 405 -6.72 17.05 11.09
N VAL A 406 -7.84 17.52 11.65
CA VAL A 406 -7.90 17.95 13.05
C VAL A 406 -7.57 16.79 13.99
N GLU A 407 -8.12 15.62 13.74
CA GLU A 407 -7.84 14.42 14.55
C GLU A 407 -6.38 13.95 14.42
N ALA A 408 -5.81 14.03 13.21
CA ALA A 408 -4.39 13.72 12.97
C ALA A 408 -3.46 14.67 13.75
N ILE A 409 -3.76 15.99 13.77
CA ILE A 409 -3.01 16.98 14.58
C ILE A 409 -3.20 16.71 16.06
N ARG A 410 -4.42 16.38 16.50
CA ARG A 410 -4.67 16.01 17.90
C ARG A 410 -3.81 14.79 18.30
N ALA A 411 -3.80 13.75 17.47
CA ALA A 411 -2.99 12.55 17.72
C ALA A 411 -1.50 12.88 17.75
N TYR A 412 -1.03 13.73 16.84
CA TYR A 412 0.36 14.20 16.82
C TYR A 412 0.71 14.95 18.11
N HIS A 413 -0.09 15.95 18.47
CA HIS A 413 0.16 16.75 19.67
C HIS A 413 0.12 15.89 20.94
N ALA A 414 -0.84 14.97 21.05
CA ALA A 414 -0.91 14.04 22.17
C ALA A 414 0.32 13.12 22.31
N ALA A 415 0.99 12.80 21.19
CA ALA A 415 2.17 11.95 21.18
C ALA A 415 3.49 12.71 21.38
N THR A 416 3.52 14.02 21.10
CA THR A 416 4.78 14.79 21.03
C THR A 416 4.82 16.00 21.94
N GLU A 417 3.68 16.51 22.39
CA GLU A 417 3.52 17.79 23.10
C GLU A 417 4.12 18.98 22.33
N ASP A 418 4.20 18.91 21.00
CA ASP A 418 4.79 19.94 20.15
C ASP A 418 3.85 21.15 20.01
N ASP A 419 3.93 22.07 21.00
CA ASP A 419 3.20 23.35 20.97
C ASP A 419 3.68 24.28 19.85
N GLY A 420 4.87 24.05 19.27
CA GLY A 420 5.41 24.83 18.17
C GLY A 420 4.57 24.62 16.91
N LEU A 421 4.39 23.36 16.48
CA LEU A 421 3.51 23.02 15.36
C LEU A 421 2.06 23.39 15.64
N LEU A 422 1.60 23.17 16.87
CA LEU A 422 0.22 23.54 17.24
C LEU A 422 -0.04 25.04 17.03
N LYS A 423 0.87 25.92 17.47
CA LYS A 423 0.77 27.37 17.27
C LYS A 423 0.79 27.76 15.78
N GLU A 424 1.60 27.06 14.99
CA GLU A 424 1.68 27.26 13.53
C GLU A 424 0.36 26.89 12.83
N LEU A 425 -0.23 25.74 13.18
CA LEU A 425 -1.43 25.20 12.52
C LEU A 425 -2.75 25.73 13.09
N TYR A 426 -2.78 26.26 14.31
CA TYR A 426 -4.01 26.74 14.94
C TYR A 426 -4.79 27.77 14.09
N PRO A 427 -4.17 28.78 13.45
CA PRO A 427 -4.88 29.71 12.57
C PRO A 427 -5.53 29.00 11.37
N VAL A 428 -4.86 28.00 10.79
CA VAL A 428 -5.38 27.20 9.66
C VAL A 428 -6.61 26.43 10.09
N LEU A 429 -6.59 25.80 11.27
CA LEU A 429 -7.72 25.06 11.82
C LEU A 429 -8.89 26.00 12.17
N ALA A 430 -8.63 27.16 12.74
CA ALA A 430 -9.66 28.16 13.03
C ALA A 430 -10.33 28.68 11.75
N GLU A 431 -9.55 28.92 10.69
CA GLU A 431 -10.07 29.32 9.40
C GLU A 431 -10.90 28.20 8.75
N MET A 432 -10.46 26.96 8.84
CA MET A 432 -11.21 25.79 8.40
C MET A 432 -12.62 25.74 9.03
N ILE A 433 -12.71 25.84 10.36
CA ILE A 433 -14.02 25.84 11.03
C ILE A 433 -14.87 27.03 10.61
N ARG A 434 -14.27 28.22 10.45
CA ARG A 434 -15.01 29.40 9.97
C ARG A 434 -15.65 29.15 8.59
N TRP A 435 -14.93 28.54 7.66
CA TRP A 435 -15.47 28.18 6.35
C TRP A 435 -16.61 27.16 6.45
N HIS A 436 -16.47 26.12 7.26
CA HIS A 436 -17.54 25.14 7.47
C HIS A 436 -18.79 25.75 8.09
N ARG A 437 -18.63 26.78 8.91
CA ARG A 437 -19.77 27.51 9.49
C ARG A 437 -20.45 28.45 8.49
N GLN A 438 -19.69 29.14 7.66
CA GLN A 438 -20.20 30.09 6.68
C GLN A 438 -20.67 29.45 5.39
N GLY A 439 -20.25 28.25 5.11
CA GLY A 439 -20.45 27.55 3.86
C GLY A 439 -19.17 27.53 2.99
N THR A 440 -18.84 26.36 2.46
CA THR A 440 -17.76 26.14 1.52
C THR A 440 -18.28 25.38 0.29
N ARG A 441 -17.41 24.67 -0.45
CA ARG A 441 -17.80 23.93 -1.66
C ARG A 441 -18.86 22.86 -1.37
N HIS A 442 -19.61 22.47 -2.40
CA HIS A 442 -20.52 21.31 -2.40
C HIS A 442 -21.62 21.37 -1.31
N GLY A 443 -22.10 22.56 -1.00
CA GLY A 443 -23.13 22.72 0.02
C GLY A 443 -22.70 22.36 1.45
N ILE A 444 -21.38 22.24 1.69
CA ILE A 444 -20.85 21.94 3.04
C ILE A 444 -21.02 23.20 3.91
N ALA A 445 -21.89 23.11 4.92
CA ALA A 445 -22.16 24.22 5.84
C ALA A 445 -22.71 23.71 7.18
N GLU A 446 -22.47 24.47 8.27
CA GLU A 446 -23.18 24.31 9.54
C GLU A 446 -24.65 24.75 9.38
N ASP A 447 -25.60 23.89 9.77
CA ASP A 447 -26.98 24.28 9.89
C ASP A 447 -27.18 25.06 11.22
N PRO A 448 -27.58 26.34 11.16
CA PRO A 448 -27.73 27.13 12.37
C PRO A 448 -28.84 26.63 13.32
N ALA A 449 -29.77 25.80 12.83
CA ALA A 449 -30.88 25.29 13.65
C ALA A 449 -30.41 24.25 14.70
N ASP A 450 -29.43 23.42 14.34
CA ASP A 450 -28.95 22.32 15.22
C ASP A 450 -27.43 22.24 15.36
N GLY A 451 -26.68 23.08 14.63
CA GLY A 451 -25.23 23.12 14.65
C GLY A 451 -24.52 21.98 13.88
N LEU A 452 -25.29 21.09 13.25
CA LEU A 452 -24.74 19.97 12.48
C LEU A 452 -24.24 20.42 11.11
N LEU A 453 -23.22 19.71 10.59
CA LEU A 453 -22.79 19.90 9.21
C LEU A 453 -23.71 19.16 8.25
N GLN A 454 -24.19 19.88 7.26
CA GLN A 454 -24.79 19.34 6.05
C GLN A 454 -23.79 19.36 4.90
N ALA A 455 -23.94 18.45 3.94
CA ALA A 455 -23.10 18.37 2.74
C ALA A 455 -23.86 17.69 1.60
N GLY A 456 -23.56 18.05 0.38
CA GLY A 456 -24.00 17.31 -0.80
C GLY A 456 -24.53 18.18 -1.91
N GLU A 457 -24.24 17.72 -3.12
CA GLU A 457 -24.77 18.20 -4.40
C GLU A 457 -25.18 16.99 -5.23
N PRO A 458 -26.16 17.11 -6.13
CA PRO A 458 -26.48 16.00 -7.05
C PRO A 458 -25.26 15.53 -7.85
N GLY A 459 -25.02 14.21 -7.85
CA GLY A 459 -23.92 13.60 -8.60
C GLY A 459 -22.52 13.70 -7.95
N VAL A 460 -22.41 14.29 -6.75
CA VAL A 460 -21.14 14.39 -6.01
C VAL A 460 -21.16 13.50 -4.77
N GLN A 461 -20.10 12.70 -4.58
CA GLN A 461 -19.82 11.94 -3.37
C GLN A 461 -18.76 12.67 -2.54
N LEU A 462 -19.03 12.87 -1.24
CA LEU A 462 -18.19 13.68 -0.36
C LEU A 462 -17.66 12.92 0.86
N THR A 463 -18.27 11.77 1.20
CA THR A 463 -17.86 10.94 2.34
C THR A 463 -16.94 9.81 1.89
N TRP A 464 -16.39 9.04 2.84
CA TRP A 464 -15.55 7.90 2.51
C TRP A 464 -16.26 6.78 1.70
N MET A 465 -17.61 6.78 1.69
CA MET A 465 -18.41 5.89 0.85
C MET A 465 -18.63 6.50 -0.55
N ASP A 466 -17.57 6.68 -1.31
CA ASP A 466 -17.49 7.52 -2.51
C ASP A 466 -17.55 6.77 -3.85
N ALA A 467 -17.98 5.49 -3.86
CA ALA A 467 -18.09 4.70 -5.08
C ALA A 467 -19.05 5.34 -6.09
N ARG A 468 -18.61 5.36 -7.36
CA ARG A 468 -19.35 5.94 -8.50
C ARG A 468 -19.32 5.00 -9.69
N VAL A 469 -20.44 4.87 -10.39
CA VAL A 469 -20.56 4.10 -11.64
C VAL A 469 -21.09 5.04 -12.73
N GLY A 470 -20.21 5.48 -13.61
CA GLY A 470 -20.52 6.54 -14.56
C GLY A 470 -20.95 7.82 -13.81
N GLU A 471 -22.12 8.36 -14.12
CA GLU A 471 -22.68 9.53 -13.43
C GLU A 471 -23.42 9.18 -12.12
N ARG A 472 -23.66 7.90 -11.85
CA ARG A 472 -24.41 7.47 -10.68
C ARG A 472 -23.52 7.32 -9.45
N VAL A 473 -23.80 8.10 -8.40
CA VAL A 473 -23.27 7.85 -7.05
C VAL A 473 -23.94 6.61 -6.47
N VAL A 474 -23.15 5.62 -6.06
CA VAL A 474 -23.68 4.32 -5.58
C VAL A 474 -24.28 4.42 -4.19
N THR A 475 -23.65 5.21 -3.33
CA THR A 475 -24.06 5.42 -1.94
C THR A 475 -24.25 6.92 -1.69
N PRO A 476 -25.35 7.52 -2.20
CA PRO A 476 -25.59 8.94 -1.98
C PRO A 476 -25.85 9.18 -0.49
N ARG A 477 -25.15 10.15 0.07
CA ARG A 477 -25.23 10.54 1.48
C ARG A 477 -25.34 12.05 1.63
N THR A 478 -26.14 12.65 0.74
CA THR A 478 -26.51 14.06 0.78
C THR A 478 -27.35 14.35 2.02
N GLY A 479 -27.03 15.39 2.75
CA GLY A 479 -27.64 15.76 4.01
C GLY A 479 -26.62 15.78 5.15
N LYS A 480 -27.03 15.36 6.33
CA LYS A 480 -26.16 15.30 7.52
C LYS A 480 -25.73 13.85 7.75
N ALA A 481 -24.50 13.50 7.42
CA ALA A 481 -23.94 12.16 7.61
C ALA A 481 -23.43 11.97 9.06
N VAL A 482 -23.65 10.79 9.63
CA VAL A 482 -23.43 10.53 11.06
C VAL A 482 -21.95 10.63 11.45
N GLU A 483 -21.03 10.02 10.69
CA GLU A 483 -19.59 10.08 10.99
C GLU A 483 -19.02 11.48 10.78
N VAL A 484 -19.50 12.19 9.76
CA VAL A 484 -19.10 13.59 9.49
C VAL A 484 -19.44 14.46 10.69
N ASN A 485 -20.63 14.28 11.25
CA ASN A 485 -21.07 15.04 12.41
C ASN A 485 -20.42 14.57 13.73
N ALA A 486 -20.02 13.30 13.84
CA ALA A 486 -19.16 12.83 14.92
C ALA A 486 -17.77 13.48 14.85
N LEU A 487 -17.17 13.53 13.67
CA LEU A 487 -15.90 14.22 13.42
C LEU A 487 -15.99 15.73 13.66
N TRP A 488 -17.09 16.35 13.26
CA TRP A 488 -17.35 17.78 13.51
C TRP A 488 -17.41 18.09 15.01
N TYR A 489 -18.14 17.30 15.78
CA TYR A 489 -18.17 17.42 17.24
C TYR A 489 -16.77 17.26 17.84
N ASN A 490 -16.06 16.21 17.43
CA ASN A 490 -14.69 15.95 17.87
C ASN A 490 -13.76 17.12 17.54
N ALA A 491 -13.84 17.67 16.32
CA ALA A 491 -13.02 18.79 15.88
C ALA A 491 -13.25 20.05 16.76
N LEU A 492 -14.50 20.37 17.09
CA LEU A 492 -14.82 21.51 17.94
C LEU A 492 -14.30 21.31 19.37
N ARG A 493 -14.40 20.11 19.94
CA ARG A 493 -13.85 19.78 21.26
C ARG A 493 -12.32 19.88 21.27
N VAL A 494 -11.69 19.35 20.23
CA VAL A 494 -10.24 19.45 20.04
C VAL A 494 -9.80 20.92 19.93
N MET A 495 -10.53 21.73 19.16
CA MET A 495 -10.24 23.17 19.05
C MET A 495 -10.39 23.92 20.37
N ALA A 496 -11.35 23.57 21.20
CA ALA A 496 -11.48 24.15 22.55
C ALA A 496 -10.22 23.83 23.40
N ALA A 497 -9.75 22.57 23.38
CA ALA A 497 -8.53 22.18 24.08
C ALA A 497 -7.29 22.88 23.50
N PHE A 498 -7.16 22.97 22.19
CA PHE A 498 -6.05 23.66 21.51
C PHE A 498 -6.04 25.16 21.80
N ALA A 499 -7.22 25.83 21.78
CA ALA A 499 -7.33 27.24 22.11
C ALA A 499 -6.77 27.51 23.53
N SER A 500 -7.19 26.73 24.51
CA SER A 500 -6.66 26.84 25.89
C SER A 500 -5.15 26.61 25.91
N ARG A 501 -4.62 25.62 25.17
CA ARG A 501 -3.19 25.30 25.15
C ARG A 501 -2.34 26.42 24.53
N VAL A 502 -2.85 27.12 23.52
CA VAL A 502 -2.13 28.23 22.87
C VAL A 502 -2.48 29.60 23.44
N GLY A 503 -3.21 29.67 24.55
CA GLY A 503 -3.57 30.91 25.23
C GLY A 503 -4.61 31.74 24.48
N ARG A 504 -5.58 31.11 23.82
CA ARG A 504 -6.71 31.72 23.13
C ARG A 504 -8.03 31.37 23.82
N GLU A 505 -9.08 32.16 23.55
CA GLU A 505 -10.42 31.89 24.07
C GLU A 505 -10.95 30.54 23.58
N SER A 506 -11.35 29.69 24.52
CA SER A 506 -11.86 28.32 24.22
C SER A 506 -13.40 28.24 24.26
N GLU A 507 -14.07 29.18 24.96
CA GLU A 507 -15.52 29.14 25.20
C GLU A 507 -16.35 29.12 23.93
N GLN A 508 -15.96 29.86 22.89
CA GLN A 508 -16.64 29.84 21.62
C GLN A 508 -16.70 28.44 20.99
N TRP A 509 -15.58 27.67 21.05
CA TRP A 509 -15.52 26.32 20.51
C TRP A 509 -16.32 25.33 21.35
N ALA A 510 -16.24 25.45 22.67
CA ALA A 510 -17.01 24.62 23.60
C ALA A 510 -18.51 24.83 23.43
N GLY A 511 -18.98 26.09 23.32
CA GLY A 511 -20.40 26.40 23.07
C GLY A 511 -20.92 25.86 21.74
N LEU A 512 -20.09 25.89 20.68
CA LEU A 512 -20.42 25.26 19.39
C LEU A 512 -20.53 23.73 19.54
N ALA A 513 -19.57 23.09 20.21
CA ALA A 513 -19.60 21.66 20.46
C ALA A 513 -20.85 21.24 21.23
N ASP A 514 -21.27 21.99 22.26
CA ASP A 514 -22.47 21.69 23.03
C ASP A 514 -23.76 21.78 22.18
N ARG A 515 -23.83 22.74 21.27
CA ARG A 515 -24.92 22.82 20.29
C ARG A 515 -24.94 21.60 19.35
N VAL A 516 -23.77 21.24 18.80
CA VAL A 516 -23.63 20.04 17.94
C VAL A 516 -24.02 18.78 18.71
N ARG A 517 -23.60 18.63 19.99
CA ARG A 517 -24.00 17.48 20.82
C ARG A 517 -25.50 17.38 20.99
N THR A 518 -26.18 18.52 21.18
CA THR A 518 -27.64 18.56 21.29
C THR A 518 -28.28 18.14 19.95
N GLY A 519 -27.85 18.73 18.83
CA GLY A 519 -28.32 18.39 17.48
C GLY A 519 -28.03 16.91 17.12
N PHE A 520 -26.88 16.37 17.53
CA PHE A 520 -26.49 14.98 17.29
C PHE A 520 -27.48 13.97 17.88
N GLY A 521 -28.24 14.37 18.90
CA GLY A 521 -29.31 13.56 19.47
C GLY A 521 -30.39 13.14 18.45
N ARG A 522 -30.55 13.87 17.35
CA ARG A 522 -31.49 13.58 16.24
C ARG A 522 -31.14 12.32 15.45
N PHE A 523 -29.85 11.91 15.45
CA PHE A 523 -29.43 10.66 14.80
C PHE A 523 -29.94 9.41 15.53
N TRP A 524 -30.34 9.54 16.80
CA TRP A 524 -30.72 8.36 17.57
C TRP A 524 -32.08 7.81 17.16
N ASN A 525 -32.13 6.57 16.68
CA ASN A 525 -33.35 5.86 16.36
C ASN A 525 -33.77 4.97 17.55
N GLU A 526 -34.82 5.36 18.25
CA GLU A 526 -35.30 4.60 19.42
C GLU A 526 -35.88 3.24 19.04
N ALA A 527 -36.43 3.09 17.82
CA ALA A 527 -37.03 1.84 17.37
C ALA A 527 -35.97 0.74 17.08
N THR A 528 -34.82 1.14 16.53
CA THR A 528 -33.74 0.20 16.17
C THR A 528 -32.65 0.13 17.22
N GLY A 529 -32.53 1.15 18.07
CA GLY A 529 -31.49 1.25 19.10
C GLY A 529 -30.09 1.51 18.55
N HIS A 530 -29.98 2.10 17.35
CA HIS A 530 -28.73 2.56 16.73
C HIS A 530 -28.92 3.93 16.07
N LEU A 531 -27.86 4.51 15.48
CA LEU A 531 -27.92 5.80 14.83
C LEU A 531 -28.39 5.67 13.37
N MET A 532 -29.17 6.67 12.89
CA MET A 532 -29.41 6.91 11.48
C MET A 532 -28.08 7.15 10.78
N ASP A 533 -27.91 6.65 9.55
CA ASP A 533 -26.70 6.90 8.74
C ASP A 533 -26.65 8.32 8.20
N VAL A 534 -27.81 8.84 7.75
CA VAL A 534 -27.97 10.21 7.29
C VAL A 534 -29.30 10.75 7.78
N ILE A 535 -29.36 12.03 8.18
CA ILE A 535 -30.58 12.76 8.44
C ILE A 535 -30.66 14.00 7.51
N ASP A 536 -31.87 14.52 7.37
CA ASP A 536 -32.14 15.68 6.51
C ASP A 536 -31.67 15.49 5.05
N GLY A 537 -31.70 14.27 4.56
CA GLY A 537 -31.42 13.95 3.16
C GLY A 537 -32.63 14.27 2.26
N PRO A 538 -32.44 14.31 0.93
CA PRO A 538 -33.52 14.59 -0.02
C PRO A 538 -34.66 13.57 0.04
N ASP A 539 -34.37 12.32 0.40
CA ASP A 539 -35.34 11.24 0.56
C ASP A 539 -35.73 11.00 2.03
N GLY A 540 -35.40 11.93 2.94
CA GLY A 540 -35.61 11.81 4.37
C GLY A 540 -34.44 11.21 5.11
N ALA A 541 -34.70 10.58 6.27
CA ALA A 541 -33.68 9.95 7.09
C ALA A 541 -33.34 8.54 6.58
N ASP A 542 -32.05 8.21 6.54
CA ASP A 542 -31.52 6.88 6.20
C ASP A 542 -31.22 6.09 7.49
N ASP A 543 -31.98 5.06 7.77
CA ASP A 543 -31.86 4.22 8.97
C ASP A 543 -31.03 2.94 8.73
N ARG A 544 -30.39 2.80 7.57
CA ARG A 544 -29.56 1.65 7.23
C ARG A 544 -28.44 1.47 8.24
N LEU A 545 -28.30 0.23 8.73
CA LEU A 545 -27.21 -0.10 9.64
C LEU A 545 -25.89 -0.21 8.87
N ARG A 546 -25.07 0.80 9.06
CA ARG A 546 -23.70 0.93 8.50
C ARG A 546 -22.68 1.13 9.62
N PRO A 547 -21.38 0.88 9.34
CA PRO A 547 -20.31 1.05 10.33
C PRO A 547 -20.03 2.50 10.70
N ASN A 548 -20.52 3.48 9.95
CA ASN A 548 -20.24 4.90 10.08
C ASN A 548 -20.51 5.44 11.50
N GLN A 549 -21.59 4.97 12.13
CA GLN A 549 -21.94 5.33 13.51
C GLN A 549 -20.86 4.99 14.53
N LEU A 550 -19.93 4.08 14.21
CA LEU A 550 -18.84 3.68 15.06
C LEU A 550 -17.94 4.86 15.46
N PHE A 551 -17.79 5.84 14.56
CA PHE A 551 -16.96 7.02 14.81
C PHE A 551 -17.54 7.92 15.92
N ALA A 552 -18.85 7.90 16.17
CA ALA A 552 -19.43 8.55 17.32
C ALA A 552 -18.99 7.92 18.67
N VAL A 553 -18.31 6.76 18.63
CA VAL A 553 -17.78 6.08 19.82
C VAL A 553 -16.24 6.03 19.79
N SER A 554 -15.63 5.76 18.66
CA SER A 554 -14.17 5.48 18.57
C SER A 554 -13.29 6.74 18.59
N LEU A 555 -13.81 7.90 18.19
CA LEU A 555 -13.08 9.17 18.24
C LEU A 555 -12.76 9.59 19.68
N SER A 556 -11.79 10.51 19.86
CA SER A 556 -11.39 10.98 21.20
C SER A 556 -12.55 11.56 21.99
N GLU A 557 -13.39 12.36 21.33
CA GLU A 557 -14.59 12.99 21.89
C GLU A 557 -15.85 12.34 21.32
N SER A 558 -16.74 11.89 22.19
CA SER A 558 -18.00 11.25 21.81
C SER A 558 -19.20 12.14 22.13
N PRO A 559 -20.13 12.38 21.16
CA PRO A 559 -21.37 13.09 21.45
C PRO A 559 -22.44 12.24 22.16
N LEU A 560 -22.16 10.93 22.38
CA LEU A 560 -23.13 9.98 22.92
C LEU A 560 -22.96 9.71 24.42
N SER A 561 -24.04 9.42 25.12
CA SER A 561 -23.99 8.85 26.48
C SER A 561 -23.42 7.44 26.47
N ALA A 562 -22.82 6.99 27.58
CA ALA A 562 -22.25 5.66 27.73
C ALA A 562 -23.23 4.52 27.33
N ALA A 563 -24.52 4.67 27.70
CA ALA A 563 -25.55 3.71 27.35
C ALA A 563 -25.78 3.61 25.81
N ARG A 564 -25.80 4.74 25.10
CA ARG A 564 -25.94 4.77 23.64
C ARG A 564 -24.67 4.28 22.95
N GLN A 565 -23.47 4.63 23.44
CA GLN A 565 -22.21 4.08 22.95
C GLN A 565 -22.21 2.54 22.98
N ARG A 566 -22.67 1.94 24.09
CA ARG A 566 -22.79 0.48 24.23
C ARG A 566 -23.73 -0.12 23.19
N LYS A 567 -24.88 0.49 22.94
CA LYS A 567 -25.85 0.03 21.94
C LYS A 567 -25.26 0.09 20.52
N VAL A 568 -24.55 1.16 20.16
CA VAL A 568 -23.86 1.31 18.86
C VAL A 568 -22.84 0.21 18.66
N VAL A 569 -21.94 -0.02 19.63
CA VAL A 569 -20.91 -1.08 19.52
C VAL A 569 -21.56 -2.45 19.38
N ASN A 570 -22.63 -2.74 20.16
CA ASN A 570 -23.34 -4.01 20.07
C ASN A 570 -24.03 -4.21 18.71
N ALA A 571 -24.62 -3.18 18.13
CA ALA A 571 -25.24 -3.25 16.80
C ALA A 571 -24.18 -3.56 15.73
N CYS A 572 -23.04 -2.86 15.75
CA CYS A 572 -21.92 -3.12 14.85
C CYS A 572 -21.34 -4.53 15.04
N ALA A 573 -21.14 -4.97 16.29
CA ALA A 573 -20.63 -6.30 16.59
C ALA A 573 -21.54 -7.41 16.06
N ARG A 574 -22.85 -7.29 16.30
CA ARG A 574 -23.82 -8.32 15.94
C ARG A 574 -24.04 -8.49 14.45
N HIS A 575 -23.99 -7.39 13.70
CA HIS A 575 -24.47 -7.38 12.29
C HIS A 575 -23.36 -7.11 11.27
N LEU A 576 -22.32 -6.38 11.64
CA LEU A 576 -21.31 -5.90 10.70
C LEU A 576 -19.94 -6.56 10.88
N LEU A 577 -19.58 -6.94 12.10
CA LEU A 577 -18.25 -7.48 12.42
C LEU A 577 -18.00 -8.81 11.71
N THR A 578 -16.79 -8.94 11.19
CA THR A 578 -16.19 -10.16 10.65
C THR A 578 -14.80 -10.37 11.23
N SER A 579 -14.16 -11.48 10.91
CA SER A 579 -12.76 -11.73 11.32
C SER A 579 -11.72 -10.81 10.69
N VAL A 580 -12.08 -10.04 9.65
CA VAL A 580 -11.13 -9.24 8.85
C VAL A 580 -11.51 -7.76 8.73
N GLY A 581 -12.63 -7.35 9.31
CA GLY A 581 -13.12 -5.97 9.26
C GLY A 581 -14.60 -5.86 9.52
N LEU A 582 -15.22 -4.73 9.15
CA LEU A 582 -16.66 -4.52 9.25
C LEU A 582 -17.29 -4.42 7.86
N ARG A 583 -18.47 -5.04 7.70
CA ARG A 583 -19.31 -4.88 6.50
C ARG A 583 -19.78 -3.43 6.38
N SER A 584 -19.79 -2.92 5.18
CA SER A 584 -20.26 -1.56 4.87
C SER A 584 -21.78 -1.39 4.91
N LEU A 585 -22.51 -2.51 4.92
CA LEU A 585 -23.99 -2.57 5.04
C LEU A 585 -24.39 -3.87 5.73
N ASP A 586 -25.47 -3.82 6.52
CA ASP A 586 -26.08 -4.99 7.16
C ASP A 586 -26.51 -6.03 6.11
N PRO A 587 -26.13 -7.32 6.24
CA PRO A 587 -26.52 -8.38 5.33
C PRO A 587 -28.04 -8.59 5.20
N ARG A 588 -28.84 -8.12 6.16
CA ARG A 588 -30.31 -8.23 6.13
C ARG A 588 -30.97 -7.17 5.25
N HIS A 589 -30.21 -6.13 4.87
CA HIS A 589 -30.76 -5.06 4.02
C HIS A 589 -30.92 -5.54 2.57
N PRO A 590 -32.05 -5.22 1.89
CA PRO A 590 -32.32 -5.68 0.52
C PRO A 590 -31.25 -5.23 -0.51
N GLY A 591 -30.57 -4.11 -0.26
CA GLY A 591 -29.49 -3.59 -1.11
C GLY A 591 -28.13 -4.19 -0.82
N TYR A 592 -28.01 -5.18 0.09
CA TYR A 592 -26.74 -5.81 0.42
C TYR A 592 -26.16 -6.56 -0.78
N ARG A 593 -24.85 -6.38 -1.00
CA ARG A 593 -24.06 -7.04 -2.03
C ARG A 593 -22.80 -7.64 -1.40
N GLY A 594 -22.86 -8.93 -1.11
CA GLY A 594 -21.82 -9.64 -0.35
C GLY A 594 -20.57 -10.01 -1.15
N ARG A 595 -20.53 -9.76 -2.48
CA ARG A 595 -19.38 -10.08 -3.33
C ARG A 595 -18.92 -8.89 -4.16
N TYR A 596 -17.64 -8.61 -4.08
CA TYR A 596 -16.96 -7.60 -4.89
C TYR A 596 -16.31 -8.28 -6.11
N ALA A 597 -17.07 -8.47 -7.17
CA ALA A 597 -16.65 -9.22 -8.36
C ALA A 597 -17.33 -8.69 -9.62
N GLY A 598 -16.86 -9.15 -10.78
CA GLY A 598 -17.39 -8.78 -12.09
C GLY A 598 -16.75 -7.52 -12.68
N GLY A 599 -17.41 -6.94 -13.69
CA GLY A 599 -16.97 -5.73 -14.36
C GLY A 599 -17.05 -4.48 -13.47
N PRO A 600 -16.57 -3.29 -13.97
CA PRO A 600 -16.54 -2.07 -13.18
C PRO A 600 -17.87 -1.71 -12.53
N SER A 601 -18.97 -1.78 -13.30
CA SER A 601 -20.30 -1.42 -12.79
C SER A 601 -20.80 -2.33 -11.66
N GLU A 602 -20.59 -3.64 -11.79
CA GLU A 602 -21.01 -4.63 -10.79
C GLU A 602 -20.18 -4.51 -9.52
N ARG A 603 -18.88 -4.45 -9.68
CA ARG A 603 -17.90 -4.35 -8.61
C ARG A 603 -18.07 -3.06 -7.80
N ASP A 604 -18.11 -1.91 -8.48
CA ASP A 604 -18.20 -0.62 -7.81
C ASP A 604 -19.55 -0.40 -7.16
N SER A 605 -20.62 -1.04 -7.68
CA SER A 605 -21.93 -1.10 -7.03
C SER A 605 -21.92 -1.90 -5.71
N ALA A 606 -20.93 -2.76 -5.46
CA ALA A 606 -20.80 -3.52 -4.22
C ALA A 606 -19.86 -2.83 -3.21
N TYR A 607 -19.02 -1.89 -3.64
CA TYR A 607 -17.88 -1.36 -2.91
C TYR A 607 -18.21 -0.84 -1.50
N HIS A 608 -19.36 -0.17 -1.34
CA HIS A 608 -19.88 0.31 -0.05
C HIS A 608 -21.27 -0.24 0.26
N GLN A 609 -21.66 -1.37 -0.35
CA GLN A 609 -22.98 -1.98 -0.19
C GLN A 609 -22.91 -3.41 0.35
N GLY A 610 -21.90 -3.70 1.17
CA GLY A 610 -21.78 -5.02 1.81
C GLY A 610 -20.34 -5.52 1.95
N THR A 611 -19.40 -5.06 1.11
CA THR A 611 -17.98 -5.39 1.27
C THR A 611 -17.49 -5.08 2.69
N VAL A 612 -16.59 -5.92 3.17
CA VAL A 612 -15.90 -5.73 4.44
C VAL A 612 -14.69 -4.82 4.24
N TRP A 613 -14.55 -3.83 5.11
CA TRP A 613 -13.43 -2.89 5.12
C TRP A 613 -12.51 -3.17 6.29
N GLY A 614 -11.25 -3.51 5.96
CA GLY A 614 -10.27 -3.94 6.96
C GLY A 614 -9.91 -2.85 7.97
N TRP A 615 -9.79 -1.59 7.52
CA TRP A 615 -9.40 -0.47 8.37
C TRP A 615 -10.36 -0.20 9.55
N LEU A 616 -11.65 -0.53 9.40
CA LEU A 616 -12.66 -0.33 10.42
C LEU A 616 -12.50 -1.23 11.66
N LEU A 617 -11.68 -2.28 11.55
CA LEU A 617 -11.46 -3.20 12.67
C LEU A 617 -10.68 -2.54 13.82
N GLY A 618 -9.73 -1.66 13.50
CA GLY A 618 -9.02 -0.86 14.51
C GLY A 618 -9.94 0.04 15.34
N PRO A 619 -10.70 0.96 14.68
CA PRO A 619 -11.72 1.76 15.37
C PRO A 619 -12.74 0.94 16.15
N PHE A 620 -13.17 -0.23 15.64
CA PHE A 620 -14.08 -1.11 16.35
C PHE A 620 -13.46 -1.67 17.64
N ALA A 621 -12.23 -2.15 17.60
CA ALA A 621 -11.53 -2.68 18.75
C ALA A 621 -11.36 -1.60 19.86
N LEU A 622 -11.05 -0.36 19.46
CA LEU A 622 -10.94 0.76 20.39
C LEU A 622 -12.28 1.19 20.98
N ALA A 623 -13.35 1.22 20.15
CA ALA A 623 -14.70 1.49 20.64
C ALA A 623 -15.18 0.40 21.61
N TYR A 624 -14.91 -0.86 21.31
CA TYR A 624 -15.21 -1.98 22.20
C TYR A 624 -14.50 -1.83 23.56
N HIS A 625 -13.19 -1.53 23.52
CA HIS A 625 -12.43 -1.30 24.75
C HIS A 625 -13.00 -0.11 25.57
N ARG A 626 -13.32 1.00 24.91
CA ARG A 626 -13.92 2.17 25.55
C ARG A 626 -15.21 1.81 26.33
N VAL A 627 -16.04 0.96 25.73
CA VAL A 627 -17.36 0.61 26.28
C VAL A 627 -17.31 -0.47 27.37
N TYR A 628 -16.42 -1.45 27.20
CA TYR A 628 -16.39 -2.64 28.04
C TYR A 628 -15.20 -2.70 29.02
N GLY A 629 -14.15 -1.89 28.79
CA GLY A 629 -12.90 -1.95 29.55
C GLY A 629 -12.07 -3.21 29.26
N ASP A 630 -12.58 -4.13 28.44
CA ASP A 630 -11.95 -5.41 28.15
C ASP A 630 -10.93 -5.26 27.00
N ARG A 631 -9.68 -5.06 27.40
CA ARG A 631 -8.54 -4.84 26.51
C ARG A 631 -8.16 -6.13 25.77
N GLU A 632 -8.22 -7.27 26.44
CA GLU A 632 -7.80 -8.54 25.83
C GLU A 632 -8.74 -8.97 24.72
N THR A 633 -10.05 -8.92 24.94
CA THR A 633 -11.05 -9.19 23.88
C THR A 633 -10.90 -8.19 22.74
N ALA A 634 -10.74 -6.90 23.03
CA ALA A 634 -10.53 -5.87 22.00
C ALA A 634 -9.31 -6.17 21.14
N ARG A 635 -8.19 -6.53 21.74
CA ARG A 635 -6.96 -6.94 21.05
C ARG A 635 -7.12 -8.25 20.29
N GLY A 636 -7.97 -9.14 20.81
CA GLY A 636 -8.34 -10.42 20.18
C GLY A 636 -8.95 -10.26 18.78
N PHE A 637 -9.74 -9.20 18.55
CA PHE A 637 -10.33 -8.92 17.24
C PHE A 637 -9.27 -8.67 16.14
N LEU A 638 -8.09 -8.18 16.48
CA LEU A 638 -7.02 -7.88 15.52
C LEU A 638 -6.19 -9.12 15.14
N ARG A 639 -6.15 -10.16 15.98
CA ARG A 639 -5.29 -11.34 15.77
C ARG A 639 -5.53 -12.07 14.43
N PRO A 640 -6.77 -12.22 13.93
CA PRO A 640 -7.02 -12.90 12.65
C PRO A 640 -6.36 -12.22 11.45
N LEU A 641 -6.06 -10.92 11.52
CA LEU A 641 -5.35 -10.19 10.46
C LEU A 641 -3.94 -10.72 10.21
N ALA A 642 -3.33 -11.39 11.19
CA ALA A 642 -2.04 -12.06 11.00
C ALA A 642 -2.06 -13.08 9.85
N GLN A 643 -3.20 -13.74 9.62
CA GLN A 643 -3.36 -14.70 8.52
C GLN A 643 -3.46 -14.01 7.17
N GLN A 644 -3.89 -12.75 7.12
CA GLN A 644 -3.99 -11.98 5.88
C GLN A 644 -2.62 -11.62 5.30
N LEU A 645 -1.58 -11.53 6.14
CA LEU A 645 -0.21 -11.28 5.69
C LEU A 645 0.38 -12.34 4.74
N VAL A 646 -0.26 -13.50 4.65
CA VAL A 646 0.15 -14.62 3.79
C VAL A 646 -0.91 -15.01 2.75
N ALA A 647 -2.07 -14.34 2.75
CA ALA A 647 -3.20 -14.77 1.95
C ALA A 647 -3.37 -14.01 0.62
N TYR A 648 -2.93 -12.74 0.55
CA TYR A 648 -3.16 -11.85 -0.58
C TYR A 648 -1.95 -10.97 -0.86
N GLY A 649 -1.80 -9.82 -0.18
CA GLY A 649 -0.59 -9.02 -0.21
C GLY A 649 0.41 -9.55 0.80
N VAL A 650 1.45 -10.26 0.32
CA VAL A 650 2.40 -10.92 1.22
C VAL A 650 3.19 -9.88 2.02
N GLY A 651 3.04 -9.95 3.34
CA GLY A 651 3.69 -9.03 4.27
C GLY A 651 2.95 -7.72 4.53
N SER A 652 1.76 -7.51 3.92
CA SER A 652 0.91 -6.33 4.11
C SER A 652 -0.55 -6.71 4.30
N LEU A 653 -1.44 -5.73 4.51
CA LEU A 653 -2.87 -5.92 4.63
C LEU A 653 -3.60 -5.26 3.47
N GLY A 654 -4.53 -5.99 2.86
CA GLY A 654 -5.35 -5.50 1.76
C GLY A 654 -6.43 -4.53 2.19
N GLU A 655 -7.15 -4.02 1.22
CA GLU A 655 -8.15 -2.96 1.35
C GLU A 655 -9.49 -3.48 1.86
N ILE A 656 -10.10 -4.37 1.08
CA ILE A 656 -11.45 -4.87 1.29
C ILE A 656 -11.51 -6.39 1.16
N PHE A 657 -12.63 -6.94 1.61
CA PHE A 657 -12.93 -8.38 1.50
C PHE A 657 -14.39 -8.55 1.08
N ASP A 658 -14.72 -9.70 0.48
CA ASP A 658 -16.11 -10.05 0.23
C ASP A 658 -16.90 -10.02 1.55
N GLY A 659 -18.12 -9.46 1.52
CA GLY A 659 -19.02 -9.42 2.66
C GLY A 659 -19.50 -10.80 3.10
N ASP A 660 -19.59 -11.75 2.15
CA ASP A 660 -19.94 -13.13 2.39
C ASP A 660 -18.71 -13.98 2.73
N ALA A 661 -18.90 -14.97 3.59
CA ALA A 661 -17.85 -15.94 3.90
C ALA A 661 -17.41 -16.69 2.61
N PRO A 662 -16.12 -17.01 2.49
CA PRO A 662 -15.03 -16.95 3.45
C PRO A 662 -14.33 -15.58 3.58
N HIS A 663 -14.94 -14.49 3.16
CA HIS A 663 -14.37 -13.14 3.14
C HIS A 663 -13.10 -13.04 2.30
N ALA A 664 -13.21 -13.44 1.02
CA ALA A 664 -12.09 -13.42 0.09
C ALA A 664 -11.54 -11.99 -0.06
N PRO A 665 -10.20 -11.79 0.01
CA PRO A 665 -9.59 -10.48 -0.12
C PRO A 665 -9.78 -9.92 -1.53
N ARG A 666 -9.99 -8.60 -1.61
CA ARG A 666 -10.25 -7.83 -2.82
C ARG A 666 -9.53 -6.47 -2.74
N GLY A 667 -9.71 -5.66 -3.79
CA GLY A 667 -9.13 -4.32 -3.81
C GLY A 667 -7.61 -4.32 -3.94
N THR A 668 -6.95 -3.33 -3.33
CA THR A 668 -5.49 -3.24 -3.29
C THR A 668 -4.88 -4.31 -2.39
N ILE A 669 -3.68 -4.77 -2.76
CA ILE A 669 -2.96 -5.79 -1.99
C ILE A 669 -2.33 -5.25 -0.70
N ALA A 670 -2.12 -3.93 -0.67
CA ALA A 670 -1.52 -3.22 0.45
C ALA A 670 -2.23 -1.88 0.62
N GLN A 671 -2.90 -1.68 1.77
CA GLN A 671 -3.71 -0.50 2.04
C GLN A 671 -3.25 0.22 3.29
N ALA A 672 -2.93 1.51 3.14
CA ALA A 672 -2.34 2.35 4.18
C ALA A 672 -3.18 2.38 5.47
N TRP A 673 -4.47 2.71 5.38
CA TRP A 673 -5.32 2.81 6.56
C TRP A 673 -5.61 1.47 7.24
N THR A 674 -5.61 0.33 6.49
CA THR A 674 -5.78 -1.00 7.12
C THR A 674 -4.56 -1.34 7.97
N VAL A 675 -3.35 -1.11 7.46
CA VAL A 675 -2.11 -1.29 8.21
C VAL A 675 -2.04 -0.32 9.38
N ALA A 676 -2.34 0.96 9.14
CA ALA A 676 -2.28 2.03 10.12
C ALA A 676 -3.20 1.79 11.33
N GLU A 677 -4.49 1.56 11.07
CA GLU A 677 -5.48 1.41 12.12
C GLU A 677 -5.29 0.11 12.91
N THR A 678 -4.79 -0.96 12.25
CA THR A 678 -4.39 -2.19 12.94
C THR A 678 -3.23 -1.93 13.90
N LEU A 679 -2.17 -1.25 13.45
CA LEU A 679 -1.00 -0.91 14.30
C LEU A 679 -1.40 0.03 15.44
N ARG A 680 -2.19 1.07 15.15
CA ARG A 680 -2.65 2.05 16.14
C ARG A 680 -3.46 1.36 17.24
N ALA A 681 -4.46 0.58 16.85
CA ALA A 681 -5.30 -0.14 17.82
C ALA A 681 -4.49 -1.15 18.63
N TRP A 682 -3.60 -1.93 17.98
CA TRP A 682 -2.74 -2.89 18.66
C TRP A 682 -1.87 -2.22 19.74
N THR A 683 -1.32 -1.05 19.43
CA THR A 683 -0.43 -0.30 20.35
C THR A 683 -1.21 0.33 21.49
N VAL A 684 -2.36 0.96 21.21
CA VAL A 684 -3.22 1.56 22.24
C VAL A 684 -3.76 0.49 23.22
N LEU A 685 -4.02 -0.71 22.70
CA LEU A 685 -4.49 -1.86 23.48
C LEU A 685 -3.33 -2.69 24.07
N ALA A 686 -2.08 -2.23 24.02
CA ALA A 686 -0.98 -2.89 24.71
C ALA A 686 -1.18 -2.86 26.24
N PRO A 687 -0.73 -3.89 26.99
CA PRO A 687 -0.85 -3.99 28.45
C PRO A 687 -0.29 -2.79 29.19
#